data_076d56c75e3dd65aa5e755c79172e6b9
#
_entry.id   076d56c75e3dd65aa5e755c79172e6b9
#
_cell.length_a   1.000
_cell.length_b   1.000
_cell.length_c   1.000
_cell.angle_alpha   90.00
_cell.angle_beta   90.00
_cell.angle_gamma   90.00
#
_symmetry.space_group_name_H-M   'P 1'
#
loop_
_entity.id
_entity.type
_entity.pdbx_description
1 polymer ?
#
loop_
_entity_poly.entity_id
_entity_poly.type
_entity_poly.pdbx_seq_one_letter_code
_entity_poly.pdbx_strand_id
1 'polypeptide(L)'
;MVLAHHQPALSAAIRSWLSGFAATAFTLTLILLMWAMVSLIGQTQDIVTQLNAELRWASPQIALSAAAALLWFSLMSWWSARYIFQQTERWITGYQGDEQHRPTAFISAQTALWLPRVYSVAPGVLLFVTGVSRGLYGTAFLGVLVALLALVLVLSRKSWRHAALLSQTGLDQTRSWQWLSLGFTALMALFSIFFLPQTAALLGAFNTLFIGLGSLLCGMTFGVYFVTRWCWNWPVVGVILQPPVPVLSLAVAAALAISAVLPTDNHGIRRCLTAAGADAALQCPTPAASASYAYPDLAAAWKDFSQKLEQHQAGPGLVPVFFVASEGGGLRASYWTGLVMSELEKQIPGFSAHVFSLAGVSGGSVGNSFYAAALAEQQQNQVNGALLQQQLQQAVGQDYLTPVTTSFLYNDLLFRFLPLQFDPYQQDRAQALERSWERGFASVFTVAGDAGLSQPLQQFYRPSAQDTKRPWLPLLLSLGSHQEAGAIVVTAPFPVDAEDFPASYDVYQLMGCRSPTGLSCDLRLSTAALNAARFPFVTPAGSINYDLRTGDTAVSWSAKTHIIDGGYLDNFGATVTRQLIARLAQRGAFDKKPDGQQLVPIALVISNDPALEPNILNLQRTAPDNTSSMVANELTAPLQGLLSARQGQGYSALTQLLVAQNQSAVVMPYFKYQPEQGSVLQNSLVFRLPPSLSDVPLGWWLSDHAQLQMQQQLDAEQAAGKLIKALQDQMTAHP
;
A
#
# COMPACT_ATOMS: atom_id res chain seq x y z
N MET A 1 52.22 -44.79 1.95
CA MET A 1 51.27 -45.06 3.07
C MET A 1 50.34 -43.86 3.16
N VAL A 2 49.26 -43.88 2.37
CA VAL A 2 48.31 -42.77 2.30
C VAL A 2 47.26 -43.02 3.37
N LEU A 3 47.23 -42.17 4.38
CA LEU A 3 46.18 -42.17 5.40
C LEU A 3 44.88 -41.77 4.74
N ALA A 4 44.04 -42.76 4.40
CA ALA A 4 42.65 -42.52 4.07
C ALA A 4 41.93 -42.00 5.30
N HIS A 5 41.68 -40.71 5.36
CA HIS A 5 40.80 -40.13 6.37
C HIS A 5 39.37 -40.68 6.12
N HIS A 6 38.99 -41.68 6.88
CA HIS A 6 37.61 -42.06 7.06
C HIS A 6 36.85 -40.87 7.69
N GLN A 7 36.30 -40.00 6.86
CA GLN A 7 35.36 -39.05 7.38
C GLN A 7 34.09 -39.79 7.79
N PRO A 8 33.53 -39.54 8.98
CA PRO A 8 32.35 -40.25 9.45
C PRO A 8 31.18 -40.07 8.44
N ALA A 9 30.44 -41.15 8.24
CA ALA A 9 29.28 -41.17 7.30
C ALA A 9 28.29 -40.03 7.50
N LEU A 10 28.16 -39.56 8.77
CA LEU A 10 27.33 -38.41 9.15
C LEU A 10 27.80 -37.09 8.48
N SER A 11 29.10 -36.83 8.39
CA SER A 11 29.64 -35.63 7.74
C SER A 11 29.41 -35.61 6.24
N ALA A 12 29.40 -36.77 5.58
CA ALA A 12 29.08 -36.90 4.17
C ALA A 12 27.59 -36.67 3.90
N ALA A 13 26.71 -37.17 4.74
CA ALA A 13 25.27 -36.92 4.65
C ALA A 13 24.93 -35.44 4.84
N ILE A 14 25.48 -34.80 5.89
CA ILE A 14 25.27 -33.36 6.15
C ILE A 14 25.76 -32.53 4.95
N ARG A 15 26.95 -32.80 4.41
CA ARG A 15 27.45 -32.08 3.23
C ARG A 15 26.53 -32.25 2.02
N SER A 16 26.02 -33.45 1.80
CA SER A 16 25.09 -33.73 0.70
C SER A 16 23.78 -32.89 0.86
N TRP A 17 23.22 -32.81 2.05
CA TRP A 17 22.03 -31.99 2.29
C TRP A 17 22.32 -30.49 2.13
N LEU A 18 23.43 -29.99 2.63
CA LEU A 18 23.83 -28.58 2.48
C LEU A 18 24.05 -28.22 1.01
N SER A 19 24.69 -29.11 0.24
CA SER A 19 24.84 -28.93 -1.21
C SER A 19 23.49 -28.96 -1.95
N GLY A 20 22.55 -29.81 -1.49
CA GLY A 20 21.19 -29.84 -2.00
C GLY A 20 20.40 -28.53 -1.74
N PHE A 21 20.52 -27.99 -0.54
CA PHE A 21 19.92 -26.69 -0.19
C PHE A 21 20.55 -25.56 -1.03
N ALA A 22 21.86 -25.53 -1.17
CA ALA A 22 22.54 -24.55 -2.00
C ALA A 22 22.11 -24.62 -3.48
N ALA A 23 22.00 -25.83 -4.02
CA ALA A 23 21.54 -26.04 -5.40
C ALA A 23 20.11 -25.56 -5.64
N THR A 24 19.24 -25.65 -4.63
CA THR A 24 17.83 -25.27 -4.68
C THR A 24 17.54 -24.00 -3.86
N ALA A 25 18.55 -23.14 -3.68
CA ALA A 25 18.48 -21.97 -2.79
C ALA A 25 17.28 -21.06 -3.06
N PHE A 26 16.94 -20.80 -4.33
CA PHE A 26 15.80 -19.94 -4.65
C PHE A 26 14.45 -20.59 -4.26
N THR A 27 14.30 -21.91 -4.37
CA THR A 27 13.09 -22.61 -3.89
C THR A 27 12.98 -22.54 -2.38
N LEU A 28 14.09 -22.79 -1.68
CA LEU A 28 14.15 -22.65 -0.23
C LEU A 28 13.85 -21.22 0.22
N THR A 29 14.46 -20.24 -0.44
CA THR A 29 14.22 -18.81 -0.14
C THR A 29 12.75 -18.44 -0.27
N LEU A 30 12.04 -18.88 -1.31
CA LEU A 30 10.62 -18.59 -1.47
C LEU A 30 9.75 -19.29 -0.44
N ILE A 31 10.08 -20.51 -0.02
CA ILE A 31 9.39 -21.20 1.07
C ILE A 31 9.59 -20.47 2.40
N LEU A 32 10.83 -20.05 2.70
CA LEU A 32 11.15 -19.30 3.91
C LEU A 32 10.54 -17.89 3.87
N LEU A 33 10.54 -17.23 2.72
CA LEU A 33 9.88 -15.95 2.52
C LEU A 33 8.37 -16.06 2.78
N MET A 34 7.71 -17.08 2.23
CA MET A 34 6.30 -17.35 2.49
C MET A 34 6.05 -17.49 4.00
N TRP A 35 6.86 -18.31 4.67
CA TRP A 35 6.71 -18.49 6.12
C TRP A 35 6.96 -17.21 6.90
N ALA A 36 7.99 -16.45 6.57
CA ALA A 36 8.27 -15.15 7.18
C ALA A 36 7.12 -14.16 6.95
N MET A 37 6.57 -14.10 5.74
CA MET A 37 5.41 -13.26 5.43
C MET A 37 4.21 -13.64 6.32
N VAL A 38 3.84 -14.91 6.37
CA VAL A 38 2.66 -15.37 7.13
C VAL A 38 2.88 -15.26 8.65
N SER A 39 4.14 -15.37 9.12
CA SER A 39 4.44 -15.40 10.56
C SER A 39 4.81 -14.04 11.15
N LEU A 40 5.39 -13.12 10.36
CA LEU A 40 6.00 -11.88 10.85
C LEU A 40 5.33 -10.61 10.30
N ILE A 41 4.67 -10.68 9.14
CA ILE A 41 4.06 -9.49 8.52
C ILE A 41 2.59 -9.40 8.92
N GLY A 42 2.23 -8.34 9.66
CA GLY A 42 0.88 -8.12 10.18
C GLY A 42 -0.23 -8.23 9.11
N GLN A 43 0.00 -7.71 7.90
CA GLN A 43 -0.97 -7.80 6.81
C GLN A 43 -1.28 -9.24 6.40
N THR A 44 -0.27 -10.10 6.24
CA THR A 44 -0.48 -11.50 5.88
C THR A 44 -1.05 -12.31 7.04
N GLN A 45 -0.75 -11.92 8.27
CA GLN A 45 -1.36 -12.50 9.48
C GLN A 45 -2.86 -12.22 9.52
N ASP A 46 -3.29 -11.02 9.19
CA ASP A 46 -4.69 -10.64 9.14
C ASP A 46 -5.44 -11.40 8.03
N ILE A 47 -4.82 -11.57 6.84
CA ILE A 47 -5.35 -12.42 5.76
C ILE A 47 -5.58 -13.87 6.24
N VAL A 48 -4.64 -14.44 6.97
CA VAL A 48 -4.76 -15.81 7.50
C VAL A 48 -5.82 -15.89 8.60
N THR A 49 -5.98 -14.86 9.41
CA THR A 49 -7.03 -14.76 10.44
C THR A 49 -8.41 -14.71 9.80
N GLN A 50 -8.60 -13.90 8.76
CA GLN A 50 -9.85 -13.85 8.00
C GLN A 50 -10.17 -15.21 7.35
N LEU A 51 -9.19 -15.82 6.68
CA LEU A 51 -9.38 -17.17 6.12
C LEU A 51 -9.83 -18.16 7.18
N ASN A 52 -9.24 -18.12 8.39
CA ASN A 52 -9.65 -19.00 9.49
C ASN A 52 -11.10 -18.76 9.93
N ALA A 53 -11.57 -17.50 9.93
CA ALA A 53 -12.97 -17.19 10.22
C ALA A 53 -13.89 -17.72 9.12
N GLU A 54 -13.55 -17.51 7.86
CA GLU A 54 -14.30 -18.00 6.70
C GLU A 54 -14.37 -19.54 6.65
N LEU A 55 -13.29 -20.25 7.00
CA LEU A 55 -13.27 -21.70 7.08
C LEU A 55 -14.19 -22.29 8.17
N ARG A 56 -14.48 -21.52 9.23
CA ARG A 56 -15.40 -21.94 10.30
C ARG A 56 -16.87 -21.89 9.89
N TRP A 57 -17.25 -20.91 9.09
CA TRP A 57 -18.64 -20.61 8.71
C TRP A 57 -18.99 -21.04 7.28
N ALA A 58 -18.22 -21.72 6.66
CA ALA A 58 -17.72 -22.00 5.40
C ALA A 58 -18.63 -22.20 4.20
N SER A 59 -18.28 -21.43 3.23
CA SER A 59 -18.41 -21.82 1.82
C SER A 59 -17.33 -22.87 1.48
N PRO A 60 -17.68 -24.09 1.08
CA PRO A 60 -16.71 -25.10 0.62
C PRO A 60 -15.80 -24.58 -0.51
N GLN A 61 -16.27 -23.60 -1.26
CA GLN A 61 -15.54 -22.95 -2.36
C GLN A 61 -14.29 -22.23 -1.87
N ILE A 62 -14.37 -21.52 -0.74
CA ILE A 62 -13.21 -20.81 -0.15
C ILE A 62 -12.17 -21.83 0.32
N ALA A 63 -12.60 -22.89 1.00
CA ALA A 63 -11.70 -23.94 1.46
C ALA A 63 -11.00 -24.65 0.28
N LEU A 64 -11.73 -24.95 -0.78
CA LEU A 64 -11.20 -25.60 -1.98
C LEU A 64 -10.23 -24.69 -2.75
N SER A 65 -10.56 -23.41 -2.92
CA SER A 65 -9.71 -22.46 -3.61
C SER A 65 -8.41 -22.21 -2.83
N ALA A 66 -8.48 -22.03 -1.51
CA ALA A 66 -7.33 -21.88 -0.64
C ALA A 66 -6.44 -23.14 -0.63
N ALA A 67 -7.05 -24.33 -0.56
CA ALA A 67 -6.33 -25.59 -0.66
C ALA A 67 -5.64 -25.74 -2.03
N ALA A 68 -6.33 -25.39 -3.11
CA ALA A 68 -5.76 -25.45 -4.47
C ALA A 68 -4.58 -24.48 -4.65
N ALA A 69 -4.68 -23.26 -4.15
CA ALA A 69 -3.61 -22.24 -4.21
C ALA A 69 -2.36 -22.68 -3.43
N LEU A 70 -2.53 -23.15 -2.20
CA LEU A 70 -1.43 -23.67 -1.38
C LEU A 70 -0.82 -24.93 -1.98
N LEU A 71 -1.66 -25.84 -2.52
CA LEU A 71 -1.22 -27.06 -3.19
C LEU A 71 -0.42 -26.73 -4.47
N TRP A 72 -0.85 -25.73 -5.23
CA TRP A 72 -0.10 -25.24 -6.39
C TRP A 72 1.32 -24.84 -5.99
N PHE A 73 1.48 -24.01 -4.97
CA PHE A 73 2.81 -23.59 -4.47
C PHE A 73 3.64 -24.79 -3.98
N SER A 74 3.01 -25.72 -3.24
CA SER A 74 3.64 -26.96 -2.76
C SER A 74 4.15 -27.84 -3.90
N LEU A 75 3.35 -28.05 -4.93
CA LEU A 75 3.74 -28.85 -6.10
C LEU A 75 4.80 -28.16 -6.96
N MET A 76 4.73 -26.84 -7.10
CA MET A 76 5.78 -26.06 -7.79
C MET A 76 7.11 -26.12 -7.05
N SER A 77 7.10 -26.08 -5.72
CA SER A 77 8.29 -26.24 -4.88
C SER A 77 8.94 -27.62 -5.07
N TRP A 78 8.13 -28.68 -5.10
CA TRP A 78 8.61 -30.01 -5.41
C TRP A 78 9.19 -30.14 -6.82
N TRP A 79 8.44 -29.67 -7.82
CA TRP A 79 8.82 -29.80 -9.23
C TRP A 79 10.10 -29.01 -9.54
N SER A 80 10.21 -27.80 -9.03
CA SER A 80 11.38 -26.93 -9.19
C SER A 80 12.65 -27.59 -8.68
N ALA A 81 12.65 -28.04 -7.42
CA ALA A 81 13.82 -28.71 -6.83
C ALA A 81 14.20 -29.99 -7.56
N ARG A 82 13.19 -30.80 -7.94
CA ARG A 82 13.42 -32.01 -8.71
C ARG A 82 14.03 -31.74 -10.08
N TYR A 83 13.55 -30.71 -10.77
CA TYR A 83 14.08 -30.32 -12.09
C TYR A 83 15.55 -29.90 -12.00
N ILE A 84 15.92 -29.12 -11.01
CA ILE A 84 17.29 -28.66 -10.79
C ILE A 84 18.20 -29.86 -10.56
N PHE A 85 17.83 -30.82 -9.73
CA PHE A 85 18.64 -32.01 -9.50
C PHE A 85 18.79 -32.88 -10.76
N GLN A 86 17.75 -33.01 -11.57
CA GLN A 86 17.84 -33.72 -12.85
C GLN A 86 18.78 -33.02 -13.83
N GLN A 87 18.80 -31.70 -13.90
CA GLN A 87 19.72 -30.96 -14.75
C GLN A 87 21.17 -31.08 -14.25
N THR A 88 21.39 -31.03 -12.95
CA THR A 88 22.71 -31.22 -12.34
C THR A 88 23.24 -32.62 -12.63
N GLU A 89 22.43 -33.66 -12.49
CA GLU A 89 22.78 -35.04 -12.81
C GLU A 89 23.13 -35.21 -14.30
N ARG A 90 22.31 -34.68 -15.22
CA ARG A 90 22.56 -34.71 -16.67
C ARG A 90 23.87 -34.02 -17.05
N TRP A 91 24.20 -32.92 -16.39
CA TRP A 91 25.44 -32.21 -16.63
C TRP A 91 26.66 -33.02 -16.19
N ILE A 92 26.61 -33.63 -14.99
CA ILE A 92 27.68 -34.46 -14.46
C ILE A 92 27.91 -35.69 -15.35
N THR A 93 26.83 -36.34 -15.80
CA THR A 93 26.91 -37.55 -16.65
C THR A 93 27.32 -37.25 -18.10
N GLY A 94 26.96 -36.07 -18.61
CA GLY A 94 27.31 -35.64 -19.98
C GLY A 94 28.60 -34.84 -20.09
N TYR A 95 29.38 -34.72 -19.02
CA TYR A 95 30.61 -33.94 -19.00
C TYR A 95 31.68 -34.66 -19.88
N GLN A 96 32.13 -33.98 -20.95
CA GLN A 96 33.12 -34.48 -21.92
C GLN A 96 34.53 -33.87 -21.72
N GLY A 97 34.75 -33.13 -20.60
CA GLY A 97 36.03 -32.53 -20.29
C GLY A 97 37.02 -33.52 -19.66
N ASP A 98 38.20 -33.02 -19.28
CA ASP A 98 39.26 -33.79 -18.64
C ASP A 98 38.75 -34.52 -17.39
N GLU A 99 39.01 -35.83 -17.28
CA GLU A 99 38.55 -36.66 -16.15
C GLU A 99 39.07 -36.17 -14.80
N GLN A 100 40.22 -35.50 -14.76
CA GLN A 100 40.78 -34.91 -13.53
C GLN A 100 39.93 -33.71 -13.00
N HIS A 101 39.18 -33.06 -13.88
CA HIS A 101 38.31 -31.91 -13.56
C HIS A 101 36.84 -32.28 -13.58
N ARG A 102 36.50 -33.57 -13.65
CA ARG A 102 35.09 -34.02 -13.65
C ARG A 102 34.39 -33.58 -12.37
N PRO A 103 33.28 -32.85 -12.44
CA PRO A 103 32.53 -32.42 -11.25
C PRO A 103 32.07 -33.63 -10.46
N THR A 104 32.45 -33.70 -9.21
CA THR A 104 31.97 -34.76 -8.30
C THR A 104 30.57 -34.45 -7.83
N ALA A 105 29.69 -35.45 -7.87
CA ALA A 105 28.33 -35.30 -7.34
C ALA A 105 28.36 -35.13 -5.80
N PHE A 106 28.31 -33.90 -5.34
CA PHE A 106 28.18 -33.59 -3.89
C PHE A 106 26.79 -33.90 -3.36
N ILE A 107 25.82 -34.25 -4.19
CA ILE A 107 24.43 -34.52 -3.85
C ILE A 107 24.16 -36.00 -3.98
N SER A 108 23.86 -36.66 -2.86
CA SER A 108 23.55 -38.10 -2.85
C SER A 108 22.18 -38.37 -3.51
N ALA A 109 22.01 -39.59 -4.04
CA ALA A 109 20.72 -40.04 -4.59
C ALA A 109 19.59 -39.94 -3.55
N GLN A 110 19.88 -40.17 -2.27
CA GLN A 110 18.90 -40.00 -1.21
C GLN A 110 18.51 -38.52 -1.03
N THR A 111 19.43 -37.57 -1.01
CA THR A 111 19.14 -36.15 -0.94
C THR A 111 18.32 -35.68 -2.13
N ALA A 112 18.73 -36.08 -3.36
CA ALA A 112 17.98 -35.74 -4.57
C ALA A 112 16.56 -36.35 -4.62
N LEU A 113 16.35 -37.46 -3.91
CA LEU A 113 15.05 -38.08 -3.77
C LEU A 113 14.15 -37.43 -2.72
N TRP A 114 14.71 -37.11 -1.54
CA TRP A 114 13.92 -36.69 -0.38
C TRP A 114 13.75 -35.18 -0.27
N LEU A 115 14.73 -34.38 -0.64
CA LEU A 115 14.66 -32.92 -0.50
C LEU A 115 13.48 -32.31 -1.29
N PRO A 116 13.21 -32.68 -2.56
CA PRO A 116 12.01 -32.21 -3.25
C PRO A 116 10.70 -32.60 -2.52
N ARG A 117 10.66 -33.80 -1.89
CA ARG A 117 9.49 -34.23 -1.12
C ARG A 117 9.30 -33.39 0.13
N VAL A 118 10.36 -33.05 0.83
CA VAL A 118 10.33 -32.11 1.96
C VAL A 118 9.77 -30.77 1.50
N TYR A 119 10.23 -30.24 0.37
CA TYR A 119 9.72 -28.98 -0.17
C TYR A 119 8.24 -29.03 -0.55
N SER A 120 7.73 -30.18 -1.01
CA SER A 120 6.29 -30.30 -1.29
C SER A 120 5.41 -30.23 -0.06
N VAL A 121 5.93 -30.61 1.09
CA VAL A 121 5.17 -30.67 2.36
C VAL A 121 5.39 -29.38 3.18
N ALA A 122 6.54 -28.75 3.01
CA ALA A 122 6.97 -27.61 3.83
C ALA A 122 5.96 -26.45 3.87
N PRO A 123 5.36 -25.97 2.76
CA PRO A 123 4.40 -24.88 2.83
C PRO A 123 3.19 -25.17 3.71
N GLY A 124 2.62 -26.37 3.61
CA GLY A 124 1.51 -26.79 4.43
C GLY A 124 1.89 -26.96 5.91
N VAL A 125 3.06 -27.56 6.21
CA VAL A 125 3.56 -27.71 7.58
C VAL A 125 3.83 -26.37 8.24
N LEU A 126 4.45 -25.42 7.51
CA LEU A 126 4.75 -24.09 8.03
C LEU A 126 3.46 -23.29 8.30
N LEU A 127 2.46 -23.44 7.43
CA LEU A 127 1.12 -22.86 7.68
C LEU A 127 0.44 -23.50 8.89
N PHE A 128 0.56 -24.83 9.07
CA PHE A 128 0.07 -25.53 10.26
C PHE A 128 0.72 -25.00 11.53
N VAL A 129 2.05 -24.90 11.56
CA VAL A 129 2.78 -24.38 12.73
C VAL A 129 2.33 -22.96 13.09
N THR A 130 2.22 -22.09 12.09
CA THR A 130 1.73 -20.71 12.29
C THR A 130 0.28 -20.70 12.78
N GLY A 131 -0.58 -21.53 12.19
CA GLY A 131 -1.99 -21.64 12.61
C GLY A 131 -2.14 -22.10 14.06
N VAL A 132 -1.40 -23.13 14.47
CA VAL A 132 -1.43 -23.64 15.87
C VAL A 132 -0.88 -22.59 16.83
N SER A 133 0.25 -21.96 16.53
CA SER A 133 0.89 -20.94 17.40
C SER A 133 -0.02 -19.74 17.68
N ARG A 134 -1.00 -19.48 16.80
CA ARG A 134 -1.94 -18.36 16.88
C ARG A 134 -3.38 -18.76 17.23
N GLY A 135 -3.65 -20.03 17.50
CA GLY A 135 -4.99 -20.51 17.76
C GLY A 135 -5.93 -20.54 16.53
N LEU A 136 -5.37 -20.45 15.30
CA LEU A 136 -6.11 -20.45 14.04
C LEU A 136 -6.29 -21.91 13.53
N TYR A 137 -7.12 -22.69 14.21
CA TYR A 137 -7.24 -24.14 13.98
C TYR A 137 -7.78 -24.52 12.61
N GLY A 138 -8.68 -23.73 12.00
CA GLY A 138 -9.16 -23.95 10.64
C GLY A 138 -8.02 -23.86 9.60
N THR A 139 -7.20 -22.82 9.71
CA THR A 139 -6.00 -22.64 8.86
C THR A 139 -4.96 -23.72 9.11
N ALA A 140 -4.76 -24.11 10.38
CA ALA A 140 -3.86 -25.21 10.73
C ALA A 140 -4.33 -26.53 10.08
N PHE A 141 -5.61 -26.84 10.15
CA PHE A 141 -6.20 -28.02 9.50
C PHE A 141 -5.99 -28.00 7.98
N LEU A 142 -6.23 -26.85 7.33
CA LEU A 142 -5.95 -26.65 5.89
C LEU A 142 -4.49 -26.94 5.57
N GLY A 143 -3.55 -26.46 6.40
CA GLY A 143 -2.11 -26.70 6.23
C GLY A 143 -1.76 -28.19 6.26
N VAL A 144 -2.29 -28.95 7.25
CA VAL A 144 -2.10 -30.40 7.35
C VAL A 144 -2.70 -31.13 6.15
N LEU A 145 -3.94 -30.79 5.79
CA LEU A 145 -4.64 -31.42 4.67
C LEU A 145 -3.85 -31.27 3.37
N VAL A 146 -3.37 -30.06 3.08
CA VAL A 146 -2.58 -29.79 1.87
C VAL A 146 -1.21 -30.47 1.92
N ALA A 147 -0.53 -30.49 3.09
CA ALA A 147 0.73 -31.19 3.24
C ALA A 147 0.59 -32.70 2.94
N LEU A 148 -0.45 -33.32 3.50
CA LEU A 148 -0.76 -34.73 3.23
C LEU A 148 -1.13 -34.98 1.78
N LEU A 149 -1.97 -34.13 1.18
CA LEU A 149 -2.37 -34.25 -0.23
C LEU A 149 -1.17 -34.10 -1.16
N ALA A 150 -0.30 -33.12 -0.92
CA ALA A 150 0.92 -32.93 -1.68
C ALA A 150 1.83 -34.15 -1.57
N LEU A 151 2.00 -34.71 -0.37
CA LEU A 151 2.80 -35.91 -0.14
C LEU A 151 2.22 -37.12 -0.91
N VAL A 152 0.92 -37.35 -0.80
CA VAL A 152 0.22 -38.45 -1.50
C VAL A 152 0.38 -38.30 -3.00
N LEU A 153 0.15 -37.12 -3.57
CA LEU A 153 0.31 -36.87 -5.00
C LEU A 153 1.74 -37.11 -5.47
N VAL A 154 2.74 -36.67 -4.69
CA VAL A 154 4.15 -36.85 -5.04
C VAL A 154 4.58 -38.31 -4.90
N LEU A 155 4.09 -39.07 -3.93
CA LEU A 155 4.41 -40.49 -3.74
C LEU A 155 3.68 -41.39 -4.76
N SER A 156 2.40 -41.13 -5.01
CA SER A 156 1.54 -41.93 -5.91
C SER A 156 1.77 -41.63 -7.41
N ARG A 157 2.65 -40.67 -7.74
CA ARG A 157 2.90 -40.25 -9.13
C ARG A 157 3.21 -41.39 -10.10
N LYS A 158 3.81 -42.50 -9.67
CA LYS A 158 4.10 -43.68 -10.51
C LYS A 158 2.79 -44.41 -10.88
N SER A 159 1.86 -44.55 -9.94
CA SER A 159 0.57 -45.20 -10.15
C SER A 159 -0.31 -44.41 -11.14
N TRP A 160 -0.31 -43.10 -11.04
CA TRP A 160 -1.03 -42.22 -11.98
C TRP A 160 -0.47 -42.28 -13.40
N ARG A 161 0.83 -42.61 -13.57
CA ARG A 161 1.46 -42.78 -14.88
C ARG A 161 0.84 -43.92 -15.68
N HIS A 162 0.40 -44.99 -15.01
CA HIS A 162 -0.21 -46.16 -15.65
C HIS A 162 -1.70 -46.00 -15.90
N ALA A 163 -2.39 -45.14 -15.11
CA ALA A 163 -3.81 -44.93 -15.23
C ALA A 163 -4.21 -43.88 -16.28
N ALA A 164 -3.32 -42.94 -16.62
CA ALA A 164 -3.62 -41.89 -17.58
C ALA A 164 -3.37 -42.34 -19.03
N LEU A 165 -4.36 -42.12 -19.89
CA LEU A 165 -4.33 -42.25 -21.35
C LEU A 165 -3.11 -41.57 -22.05
N LEU A 166 -2.30 -40.81 -21.30
CA LEU A 166 -1.09 -40.11 -21.73
C LEU A 166 0.11 -41.00 -21.94
N SER A 167 0.05 -42.31 -21.65
CA SER A 167 1.15 -43.24 -21.86
C SER A 167 1.41 -43.55 -23.36
N GLN A 168 0.44 -43.23 -24.22
CA GLN A 168 0.55 -43.53 -25.66
C GLN A 168 1.19 -42.41 -26.50
N THR A 169 1.44 -41.21 -25.94
CA THR A 169 1.87 -40.06 -26.76
C THR A 169 3.38 -39.84 -26.85
N GLY A 170 4.21 -40.67 -26.21
CA GLY A 170 5.68 -40.55 -26.30
C GLY A 170 6.27 -39.24 -25.85
N LEU A 171 5.44 -38.30 -25.35
CA LEU A 171 5.90 -37.02 -24.82
C LEU A 171 6.61 -37.27 -23.48
N ASP A 172 7.86 -36.84 -23.41
CA ASP A 172 8.64 -36.85 -22.18
C ASP A 172 7.86 -36.14 -21.06
N GLN A 173 7.40 -36.90 -20.09
CA GLN A 173 6.42 -36.42 -19.07
C GLN A 173 6.91 -35.23 -18.24
N THR A 174 8.24 -35.05 -18.16
CA THR A 174 8.81 -33.84 -17.53
C THR A 174 8.50 -32.61 -18.36
N ARG A 175 8.40 -32.73 -19.68
CA ARG A 175 8.03 -31.60 -20.56
C ARG A 175 6.56 -31.22 -20.47
N SER A 176 5.66 -32.16 -20.30
CA SER A 176 4.23 -31.88 -20.21
C SER A 176 3.91 -31.02 -18.99
N TRP A 177 4.45 -31.33 -17.83
CA TRP A 177 4.27 -30.52 -16.62
C TRP A 177 4.89 -29.12 -16.72
N GLN A 178 6.04 -29.00 -17.42
CA GLN A 178 6.67 -27.70 -17.70
C GLN A 178 5.73 -26.80 -18.51
N TRP A 179 5.19 -27.32 -19.60
CA TRP A 179 4.31 -26.55 -20.47
C TRP A 179 2.96 -26.25 -19.83
N LEU A 180 2.40 -27.18 -19.05
CA LEU A 180 1.17 -26.92 -18.29
C LEU A 180 1.36 -25.84 -17.24
N SER A 181 2.46 -25.90 -16.48
CA SER A 181 2.74 -24.89 -15.44
C SER A 181 3.02 -23.51 -16.05
N LEU A 182 3.77 -23.48 -17.15
CA LEU A 182 4.03 -22.25 -17.90
C LEU A 182 2.73 -21.69 -18.51
N GLY A 183 1.92 -22.58 -19.12
CA GLY A 183 0.62 -22.22 -19.68
C GLY A 183 -0.32 -21.64 -18.64
N PHE A 184 -0.39 -22.23 -17.43
CA PHE A 184 -1.17 -21.68 -16.33
C PHE A 184 -0.63 -20.33 -15.88
N THR A 185 0.69 -20.19 -15.69
CA THR A 185 1.31 -18.91 -15.30
C THR A 185 1.06 -17.82 -16.35
N ALA A 186 1.22 -18.17 -17.65
CA ALA A 186 0.92 -17.26 -18.75
C ALA A 186 -0.56 -16.87 -18.81
N LEU A 187 -1.46 -17.83 -18.59
CA LEU A 187 -2.90 -17.58 -18.52
C LEU A 187 -3.23 -16.61 -17.38
N MET A 188 -2.68 -16.82 -16.18
CA MET A 188 -2.87 -15.94 -15.05
C MET A 188 -2.32 -14.54 -15.33
N ALA A 189 -1.17 -14.41 -16.01
CA ALA A 189 -0.62 -13.13 -16.44
C ALA A 189 -1.57 -12.44 -17.45
N LEU A 190 -2.05 -13.14 -18.46
CA LEU A 190 -3.00 -12.60 -19.45
C LEU A 190 -4.31 -12.14 -18.78
N PHE A 191 -4.87 -12.97 -17.90
CA PHE A 191 -6.08 -12.56 -17.16
C PHE A 191 -5.83 -11.35 -16.28
N SER A 192 -4.68 -11.25 -15.61
CA SER A 192 -4.32 -10.08 -14.81
C SER A 192 -4.17 -8.82 -15.67
N ILE A 193 -3.59 -8.94 -16.88
CA ILE A 193 -3.40 -7.81 -17.78
C ILE A 193 -4.75 -7.27 -18.30
N PHE A 194 -5.65 -8.16 -18.75
CA PHE A 194 -6.90 -7.75 -19.41
C PHE A 194 -8.09 -7.64 -18.47
N PHE A 195 -8.10 -8.40 -17.38
CA PHE A 195 -9.24 -8.55 -16.46
C PHE A 195 -8.83 -8.45 -14.99
N LEU A 196 -7.94 -7.48 -14.67
CA LEU A 196 -7.39 -7.34 -13.32
C LEU A 196 -8.45 -7.31 -12.20
N PRO A 197 -9.54 -6.53 -12.32
CA PRO A 197 -10.56 -6.50 -11.27
C PRO A 197 -11.24 -7.84 -11.03
N GLN A 198 -11.58 -8.54 -12.12
CA GLN A 198 -12.24 -9.85 -12.07
C GLN A 198 -11.28 -10.91 -11.52
N THR A 199 -10.02 -10.88 -11.94
CA THR A 199 -8.97 -11.78 -11.46
C THR A 199 -8.73 -11.58 -9.97
N ALA A 200 -8.61 -10.34 -9.50
CA ALA A 200 -8.44 -10.02 -8.10
C ALA A 200 -9.66 -10.48 -7.26
N ALA A 201 -10.87 -10.18 -7.71
CA ALA A 201 -12.11 -10.59 -7.03
C ALA A 201 -12.26 -12.13 -6.97
N LEU A 202 -11.83 -12.85 -8.01
CA LEU A 202 -11.90 -14.31 -8.06
C LEU A 202 -10.89 -14.96 -7.11
N LEU A 203 -9.68 -14.42 -7.04
CA LEU A 203 -8.59 -15.03 -6.26
C LEU A 203 -8.69 -14.69 -4.77
N GLY A 204 -8.92 -13.43 -4.42
CA GLY A 204 -8.74 -12.92 -3.07
C GLY A 204 -7.27 -12.88 -2.64
N ALA A 205 -6.99 -12.28 -1.49
CA ALA A 205 -5.63 -12.01 -1.04
C ALA A 205 -4.80 -13.28 -0.77
N PHE A 206 -5.38 -14.27 -0.10
CA PHE A 206 -4.69 -15.52 0.22
C PHE A 206 -4.28 -16.30 -1.04
N ASN A 207 -5.23 -16.51 -1.96
CA ASN A 207 -4.96 -17.27 -3.18
C ASN A 207 -3.95 -16.55 -4.08
N THR A 208 -4.05 -15.22 -4.19
CA THR A 208 -3.11 -14.39 -4.96
C THR A 208 -1.68 -14.58 -4.46
N LEU A 209 -1.47 -14.60 -3.14
CA LEU A 209 -0.15 -14.82 -2.55
C LEU A 209 0.43 -16.17 -2.97
N PHE A 210 -0.29 -17.28 -2.77
CA PHE A 210 0.24 -18.62 -3.01
C PHE A 210 0.32 -18.98 -4.50
N ILE A 211 -0.65 -18.55 -5.30
CA ILE A 211 -0.58 -18.72 -6.76
C ILE A 211 0.57 -17.89 -7.34
N GLY A 212 0.76 -16.65 -6.85
CA GLY A 212 1.85 -15.77 -7.26
C GLY A 212 3.23 -16.35 -6.94
N LEU A 213 3.44 -16.83 -5.71
CA LEU A 213 4.70 -17.50 -5.32
C LEU A 213 4.97 -18.76 -6.15
N GLY A 214 3.95 -19.56 -6.43
CA GLY A 214 4.06 -20.72 -7.29
C GLY A 214 4.38 -20.36 -8.75
N SER A 215 3.79 -19.29 -9.27
CA SER A 215 4.06 -18.75 -10.60
C SER A 215 5.48 -18.19 -10.71
N LEU A 216 5.97 -17.53 -9.67
CA LEU A 216 7.36 -17.05 -9.61
C LEU A 216 8.35 -18.21 -9.63
N LEU A 217 8.09 -19.29 -8.86
CA LEU A 217 8.86 -20.52 -8.90
C LEU A 217 8.85 -21.16 -10.31
N CYS A 218 7.70 -21.19 -10.95
CA CYS A 218 7.55 -21.70 -12.31
C CYS A 218 8.41 -20.89 -13.29
N GLY A 219 8.33 -19.57 -13.27
CA GLY A 219 9.11 -18.68 -14.12
C GLY A 219 10.62 -18.84 -13.92
N MET A 220 11.08 -18.87 -12.67
CA MET A 220 12.49 -19.09 -12.35
C MET A 220 12.98 -20.47 -12.80
N THR A 221 12.18 -21.52 -12.61
CA THR A 221 12.52 -22.88 -13.06
C THR A 221 12.57 -22.96 -14.58
N PHE A 222 11.67 -22.23 -15.26
CA PHE A 222 11.71 -22.10 -16.71
C PHE A 222 12.95 -21.33 -17.18
N GLY A 223 13.39 -20.31 -16.44
CA GLY A 223 14.68 -19.64 -16.68
C GLY A 223 15.86 -20.61 -16.63
N VAL A 224 15.90 -21.51 -15.63
CA VAL A 224 16.91 -22.60 -15.59
C VAL A 224 16.81 -23.49 -16.84
N TYR A 225 15.59 -23.87 -17.22
CA TYR A 225 15.37 -24.67 -18.42
C TYR A 225 15.90 -23.97 -19.67
N PHE A 226 15.59 -22.71 -19.84
CA PHE A 226 16.03 -21.92 -20.99
C PHE A 226 17.56 -21.82 -21.05
N VAL A 227 18.20 -21.45 -19.94
CA VAL A 227 19.66 -21.36 -19.85
C VAL A 227 20.33 -22.71 -20.17
N THR A 228 19.84 -23.81 -19.57
CA THR A 228 20.43 -25.14 -19.78
C THR A 228 20.17 -25.70 -21.17
N ARG A 229 19.10 -25.30 -21.85
CA ARG A 229 18.74 -25.84 -23.18
C ARG A 229 19.32 -25.04 -24.35
N TRP A 230 19.43 -23.72 -24.20
CA TRP A 230 19.75 -22.79 -25.29
C TRP A 230 21.08 -22.08 -25.11
N CYS A 231 21.45 -21.70 -23.90
CA CYS A 231 22.62 -20.86 -23.62
C CYS A 231 23.87 -21.68 -23.24
N TRP A 232 23.69 -22.92 -22.75
CA TRP A 232 24.77 -23.70 -22.19
C TRP A 232 25.85 -24.12 -23.23
N ASN A 233 25.45 -24.27 -24.48
CA ASN A 233 26.38 -24.61 -25.58
C ASN A 233 27.19 -23.38 -26.09
N TRP A 234 26.96 -22.20 -25.55
CA TRP A 234 27.72 -21.01 -25.89
C TRP A 234 29.05 -21.01 -25.10
N PRO A 235 30.22 -20.79 -25.76
CA PRO A 235 31.54 -20.98 -25.15
C PRO A 235 31.74 -20.20 -23.84
N VAL A 236 31.26 -18.97 -23.78
CA VAL A 236 31.39 -18.10 -22.60
C VAL A 236 30.33 -18.44 -21.52
N VAL A 237 29.11 -18.69 -21.94
CA VAL A 237 27.97 -18.93 -21.03
C VAL A 237 28.10 -20.29 -20.37
N GLY A 238 28.56 -21.32 -21.08
CA GLY A 238 28.77 -22.65 -20.54
C GLY A 238 29.84 -22.73 -19.46
N VAL A 239 30.83 -21.81 -19.50
CA VAL A 239 31.87 -21.73 -18.46
C VAL A 239 31.35 -21.01 -17.20
N ILE A 240 30.56 -19.94 -17.38
CA ILE A 240 30.06 -19.10 -16.28
C ILE A 240 28.86 -19.74 -15.57
N LEU A 241 27.98 -20.40 -16.32
CA LEU A 241 26.69 -20.92 -15.82
C LEU A 241 26.73 -22.45 -15.63
N GLN A 242 27.71 -22.92 -14.89
CA GLN A 242 27.75 -24.33 -14.49
C GLN A 242 26.62 -24.68 -13.52
N PRO A 243 25.99 -25.85 -13.57
CA PRO A 243 25.01 -26.27 -12.58
C PRO A 243 25.62 -26.47 -11.18
N PRO A 244 24.89 -26.14 -10.13
CA PRO A 244 23.53 -25.59 -10.18
C PRO A 244 23.52 -24.12 -10.65
N VAL A 245 22.70 -23.81 -11.67
CA VAL A 245 22.64 -22.47 -12.24
C VAL A 245 22.19 -21.49 -11.13
N PRO A 246 22.95 -20.43 -10.85
CA PRO A 246 22.61 -19.48 -9.79
C PRO A 246 21.47 -18.52 -10.22
N VAL A 247 20.26 -19.08 -10.40
CA VAL A 247 19.12 -18.39 -11.01
C VAL A 247 18.76 -17.11 -10.27
N LEU A 248 18.81 -17.11 -8.93
CA LEU A 248 18.52 -15.93 -8.15
C LEU A 248 19.53 -14.80 -8.42
N SER A 249 20.82 -15.12 -8.42
CA SER A 249 21.88 -14.15 -8.72
C SER A 249 21.78 -13.61 -10.13
N LEU A 250 21.45 -14.48 -11.10
CA LEU A 250 21.25 -14.09 -12.49
C LEU A 250 20.00 -13.21 -12.64
N ALA A 251 18.90 -13.54 -11.98
CA ALA A 251 17.69 -12.71 -12.00
C ALA A 251 17.97 -11.32 -11.42
N VAL A 252 18.68 -11.24 -10.29
CA VAL A 252 19.10 -9.98 -9.68
C VAL A 252 20.04 -9.21 -10.60
N ALA A 253 21.07 -9.85 -11.15
CA ALA A 253 22.01 -9.21 -12.07
C ALA A 253 21.31 -8.72 -13.35
N ALA A 254 20.41 -9.53 -13.93
CA ALA A 254 19.61 -9.12 -15.08
C ALA A 254 18.69 -7.95 -14.75
N ALA A 255 18.03 -7.97 -13.59
CA ALA A 255 17.19 -6.88 -13.13
C ALA A 255 17.96 -5.56 -12.98
N LEU A 256 19.16 -5.62 -12.38
CA LEU A 256 20.05 -4.47 -12.24
C LEU A 256 20.55 -3.96 -13.60
N ALA A 257 20.98 -4.86 -14.48
CA ALA A 257 21.46 -4.51 -15.82
C ALA A 257 20.34 -3.87 -16.67
N ILE A 258 19.15 -4.46 -16.67
CA ILE A 258 17.98 -3.92 -17.38
C ILE A 258 17.61 -2.54 -16.82
N SER A 259 17.58 -2.39 -15.50
CA SER A 259 17.27 -1.11 -14.85
C SER A 259 18.34 -0.04 -15.10
N ALA A 260 19.59 -0.42 -15.36
CA ALA A 260 20.67 0.53 -15.69
C ALA A 260 20.64 0.98 -17.17
N VAL A 261 20.19 0.11 -18.08
CA VAL A 261 20.24 0.36 -19.54
C VAL A 261 18.92 0.89 -20.07
N LEU A 262 17.80 0.41 -19.54
CA LEU A 262 16.48 0.85 -19.99
C LEU A 262 15.90 1.89 -19.01
N PRO A 263 15.35 3.01 -19.51
CA PRO A 263 14.59 3.94 -18.69
C PRO A 263 13.26 3.30 -18.28
N THR A 264 13.33 2.40 -17.29
CA THR A 264 12.19 1.59 -16.84
C THR A 264 11.30 2.29 -15.82
N ASP A 265 11.35 3.62 -15.76
CA ASP A 265 10.49 4.41 -14.90
C ASP A 265 9.13 4.64 -15.60
N ASN A 266 8.27 3.62 -15.50
CA ASN A 266 6.94 3.58 -16.11
C ASN A 266 5.80 3.82 -15.12
N HIS A 267 6.11 4.33 -13.92
CA HIS A 267 5.13 4.61 -12.86
C HIS A 267 4.67 6.08 -12.88
N GLY A 268 4.27 6.57 -14.05
CA GLY A 268 3.80 7.94 -14.22
C GLY A 268 2.59 8.27 -13.35
N ILE A 269 2.54 9.50 -12.84
CA ILE A 269 1.36 10.00 -12.12
C ILE A 269 0.21 10.12 -13.13
N ARG A 270 -0.92 9.51 -12.79
CA ARG A 270 -2.14 9.55 -13.60
C ARG A 270 -2.71 10.96 -13.57
N ARG A 271 -2.80 11.59 -14.74
CA ARG A 271 -3.34 12.93 -14.93
C ARG A 271 -4.36 12.94 -16.06
N CYS A 272 -5.31 13.81 -15.99
CA CYS A 272 -6.21 14.09 -17.10
C CYS A 272 -5.83 15.42 -17.78
N LEU A 273 -5.76 15.41 -19.11
CA LEU A 273 -5.39 16.56 -19.90
C LEU A 273 -6.64 17.39 -20.26
N THR A 274 -6.50 18.72 -20.24
CA THR A 274 -7.57 19.64 -20.55
C THR A 274 -7.56 20.08 -22.01
N ALA A 275 -6.47 19.76 -22.77
CA ALA A 275 -6.31 20.19 -24.15
C ALA A 275 -7.16 19.36 -25.14
N ALA A 276 -7.80 20.03 -26.08
CA ALA A 276 -8.45 19.38 -27.20
C ALA A 276 -7.42 18.66 -28.09
N GLY A 277 -7.62 17.36 -28.33
CA GLY A 277 -6.73 16.53 -29.16
C GLY A 277 -5.84 15.55 -28.37
N ALA A 278 -5.93 15.51 -27.04
CA ALA A 278 -5.34 14.43 -26.26
C ALA A 278 -6.07 13.09 -26.49
N ASP A 279 -5.35 11.96 -26.37
CA ASP A 279 -5.99 10.65 -26.41
C ASP A 279 -7.18 10.59 -25.44
N ALA A 280 -8.31 10.03 -25.92
CA ALA A 280 -9.56 9.98 -25.15
C ALA A 280 -9.39 9.36 -23.75
N ALA A 281 -8.43 8.45 -23.58
CA ALA A 281 -8.08 7.83 -22.29
C ALA A 281 -7.39 8.80 -21.29
N LEU A 282 -6.86 9.92 -21.77
CA LEU A 282 -6.15 10.93 -20.99
C LEU A 282 -6.95 12.24 -20.86
N GLN A 283 -8.12 12.34 -21.50
CA GLN A 283 -8.95 13.54 -21.40
C GLN A 283 -9.64 13.61 -20.03
N CYS A 284 -9.76 14.82 -19.48
CA CYS A 284 -10.66 15.05 -18.37
C CYS A 284 -12.12 14.88 -18.85
N PRO A 285 -13.00 14.34 -18.00
CA PRO A 285 -14.39 14.03 -18.37
C PRO A 285 -15.20 15.21 -18.88
N THR A 286 -14.82 16.41 -18.48
CA THR A 286 -15.38 17.68 -18.99
C THR A 286 -14.21 18.54 -19.45
N PRO A 287 -13.99 18.68 -20.77
CA PRO A 287 -13.02 19.62 -21.29
C PRO A 287 -13.51 21.05 -20.99
N ALA A 288 -13.13 21.59 -19.86
CA ALA A 288 -13.24 23.03 -19.64
C ALA A 288 -12.24 23.69 -20.60
N ALA A 289 -12.70 24.64 -21.39
CA ALA A 289 -11.87 25.40 -22.33
C ALA A 289 -10.66 26.12 -21.65
N SER A 290 -10.65 26.20 -20.33
CA SER A 290 -9.50 26.55 -19.48
C SER A 290 -9.70 25.88 -18.11
N ALA A 291 -8.89 24.88 -17.76
CA ALA A 291 -8.81 24.44 -16.38
C ALA A 291 -8.12 25.54 -15.56
N SER A 292 -8.64 25.82 -14.40
CA SER A 292 -8.03 26.70 -13.40
C SER A 292 -8.14 26.04 -12.05
N TYR A 293 -7.40 26.52 -11.07
CA TYR A 293 -7.69 26.12 -9.70
C TYR A 293 -9.15 26.42 -9.34
N ALA A 294 -9.72 25.60 -8.47
CA ALA A 294 -11.09 25.83 -7.97
C ALA A 294 -11.17 27.17 -7.22
N TYR A 295 -10.11 27.49 -6.47
CA TYR A 295 -9.92 28.79 -5.84
C TYR A 295 -8.65 29.46 -6.36
N PRO A 296 -8.67 30.76 -6.67
CA PRO A 296 -7.49 31.48 -7.19
C PRO A 296 -6.34 31.57 -6.17
N ASP A 297 -6.66 31.55 -4.89
CA ASP A 297 -5.71 31.58 -3.78
C ASP A 297 -6.36 31.11 -2.47
N LEU A 298 -5.57 31.00 -1.41
CA LEU A 298 -6.04 30.63 -0.08
C LEU A 298 -7.05 31.64 0.50
N ALA A 299 -6.90 32.94 0.21
CA ALA A 299 -7.79 33.97 0.72
C ALA A 299 -9.20 33.84 0.12
N ALA A 300 -9.31 33.52 -1.17
CA ALA A 300 -10.58 33.27 -1.82
C ALA A 300 -11.29 32.04 -1.25
N ALA A 301 -10.53 30.95 -0.98
CA ALA A 301 -11.06 29.76 -0.33
C ALA A 301 -11.56 30.06 1.08
N TRP A 302 -10.82 30.81 1.85
CA TRP A 302 -11.23 31.25 3.19
C TRP A 302 -12.48 32.13 3.16
N LYS A 303 -12.57 33.03 2.21
CA LYS A 303 -13.73 33.92 2.04
C LYS A 303 -15.00 33.13 1.72
N ASP A 304 -14.93 32.16 0.81
CA ASP A 304 -16.09 31.30 0.49
C ASP A 304 -16.52 30.48 1.72
N PHE A 305 -15.54 29.88 2.43
CA PHE A 305 -15.80 29.15 3.67
C PHE A 305 -16.50 30.01 4.71
N SER A 306 -15.92 31.18 5.03
CA SER A 306 -16.45 32.05 6.09
C SER A 306 -17.86 32.56 5.77
N GLN A 307 -18.16 32.85 4.51
CA GLN A 307 -19.50 33.26 4.07
C GLN A 307 -20.52 32.14 4.24
N LYS A 308 -20.15 30.88 3.90
CA LYS A 308 -21.04 29.73 4.07
C LYS A 308 -21.22 29.36 5.55
N LEU A 309 -20.16 29.47 6.35
CA LEU A 309 -20.25 29.25 7.80
C LEU A 309 -21.16 30.29 8.48
N GLU A 310 -21.10 31.57 8.10
CA GLU A 310 -22.02 32.62 8.61
C GLU A 310 -23.48 32.32 8.23
N GLN A 311 -23.74 31.74 7.06
CA GLN A 311 -25.11 31.32 6.68
C GLN A 311 -25.60 30.15 7.53
N HIS A 312 -24.66 29.27 7.97
CA HIS A 312 -24.98 28.12 8.80
C HIS A 312 -25.14 28.52 10.28
N GLN A 313 -24.27 29.39 10.78
CA GLN A 313 -24.27 29.86 12.18
C GLN A 313 -24.02 31.37 12.25
N ALA A 314 -25.08 32.13 12.37
CA ALA A 314 -25.04 33.58 12.52
C ALA A 314 -25.21 33.97 13.99
N GLY A 315 -24.53 35.03 14.43
CA GLY A 315 -24.71 35.61 15.75
C GLY A 315 -23.40 35.82 16.52
N PRO A 316 -23.47 36.55 17.64
CA PRO A 316 -22.31 36.79 18.49
C PRO A 316 -21.89 35.49 19.22
N GLY A 317 -20.59 35.32 19.45
CA GLY A 317 -20.06 34.20 20.22
C GLY A 317 -18.83 33.57 19.57
N LEU A 318 -18.38 32.48 20.17
CA LEU A 318 -17.22 31.70 19.67
C LEU A 318 -17.71 30.61 18.73
N VAL A 319 -17.21 30.61 17.50
CA VAL A 319 -17.57 29.61 16.47
C VAL A 319 -16.35 28.77 16.16
N PRO A 320 -16.39 27.44 16.40
CA PRO A 320 -15.24 26.56 16.11
C PRO A 320 -15.03 26.38 14.61
N VAL A 321 -13.76 26.40 14.20
CA VAL A 321 -13.33 26.07 12.84
C VAL A 321 -12.28 24.98 12.94
N PHE A 322 -12.58 23.81 12.38
CA PHE A 322 -11.71 22.65 12.47
C PHE A 322 -10.74 22.57 11.30
N PHE A 323 -9.49 22.30 11.64
CA PHE A 323 -8.40 21.96 10.73
C PHE A 323 -7.99 20.53 11.02
N VAL A 324 -8.39 19.60 10.17
CA VAL A 324 -8.16 18.18 10.39
C VAL A 324 -6.76 17.80 9.92
N ALA A 325 -6.01 17.11 10.78
CA ALA A 325 -4.71 16.53 10.49
C ALA A 325 -4.79 15.00 10.64
N SER A 326 -4.74 14.27 9.53
CA SER A 326 -4.94 12.82 9.50
C SER A 326 -3.63 12.08 9.25
N GLU A 327 -3.25 11.23 10.22
CA GLU A 327 -2.02 10.47 10.20
C GLU A 327 -2.01 9.41 9.11
N GLY A 328 -0.80 9.14 8.54
CA GLY A 328 -0.53 8.05 7.62
C GLY A 328 -0.54 6.69 8.31
N GLY A 329 -0.84 5.63 7.57
CA GLY A 329 -0.83 4.26 8.10
C GLY A 329 -1.69 3.27 7.30
N GLY A 330 -1.64 3.34 5.98
CA GLY A 330 -2.35 2.43 5.08
C GLY A 330 -3.86 2.42 5.31
N LEU A 331 -4.51 1.28 5.08
CA LEU A 331 -5.96 1.17 5.23
C LEU A 331 -6.42 1.32 6.68
N ARG A 332 -5.59 0.96 7.67
CA ARG A 332 -5.91 1.20 9.09
C ARG A 332 -6.18 2.68 9.35
N ALA A 333 -5.29 3.55 8.87
CA ALA A 333 -5.47 5.00 8.98
C ALA A 333 -6.66 5.50 8.15
N SER A 334 -6.84 4.98 6.93
CA SER A 334 -7.98 5.35 6.07
C SER A 334 -9.31 5.01 6.73
N TYR A 335 -9.42 3.79 7.24
CA TYR A 335 -10.62 3.29 7.90
C TYR A 335 -10.91 4.06 9.18
N TRP A 336 -9.88 4.29 10.03
CA TRP A 336 -10.02 5.06 11.26
C TRP A 336 -10.44 6.51 11.00
N THR A 337 -9.81 7.17 10.02
CA THR A 337 -10.18 8.53 9.60
C THR A 337 -11.63 8.60 9.14
N GLY A 338 -12.05 7.66 8.28
CA GLY A 338 -13.43 7.56 7.82
C GLY A 338 -14.42 7.33 8.96
N LEU A 339 -14.10 6.47 9.92
CA LEU A 339 -14.92 6.19 11.09
C LEU A 339 -15.11 7.43 11.95
N VAL A 340 -14.02 8.10 12.32
CA VAL A 340 -14.07 9.29 13.19
C VAL A 340 -14.86 10.42 12.53
N MET A 341 -14.55 10.73 11.26
CA MET A 341 -15.22 11.83 10.56
C MET A 341 -16.71 11.57 10.32
N SER A 342 -17.08 10.33 9.97
CA SER A 342 -18.49 9.99 9.77
C SER A 342 -19.27 9.91 11.08
N GLU A 343 -18.64 9.49 12.18
CA GLU A 343 -19.29 9.51 13.49
C GLU A 343 -19.50 10.93 13.99
N LEU A 344 -18.54 11.84 13.76
CA LEU A 344 -18.69 13.26 14.07
C LEU A 344 -19.86 13.87 13.28
N GLU A 345 -19.97 13.59 11.98
CA GLU A 345 -21.09 14.08 11.15
C GLU A 345 -22.45 13.51 11.60
N LYS A 346 -22.47 12.26 12.07
CA LYS A 346 -23.68 11.61 12.60
C LYS A 346 -24.11 12.18 13.95
N GLN A 347 -23.17 12.40 14.86
CA GLN A 347 -23.47 12.89 16.23
C GLN A 347 -23.66 14.41 16.28
N ILE A 348 -23.04 15.16 15.37
CA ILE A 348 -23.08 16.62 15.29
C ILE A 348 -23.53 16.98 13.88
N PRO A 349 -24.85 17.07 13.62
CA PRO A 349 -25.36 17.38 12.28
C PRO A 349 -24.79 18.70 11.76
N GLY A 350 -24.22 18.70 10.58
CA GLY A 350 -23.56 19.87 9.98
C GLY A 350 -22.14 20.11 10.48
N PHE A 351 -21.50 19.13 11.15
CA PHE A 351 -20.11 19.22 11.58
C PHE A 351 -19.16 19.65 10.44
N SER A 352 -19.38 19.10 9.25
CA SER A 352 -18.58 19.42 8.06
C SER A 352 -18.61 20.89 7.64
N ALA A 353 -19.68 21.64 7.98
CA ALA A 353 -19.74 23.08 7.72
C ALA A 353 -18.71 23.88 8.56
N HIS A 354 -18.26 23.33 9.68
CA HIS A 354 -17.22 23.89 10.54
C HIS A 354 -15.80 23.42 10.18
N VAL A 355 -15.63 22.47 9.25
CA VAL A 355 -14.33 21.94 8.86
C VAL A 355 -13.79 22.73 7.67
N PHE A 356 -12.70 23.46 7.86
CA PHE A 356 -12.08 24.19 6.75
C PHE A 356 -11.25 23.28 5.85
N SER A 357 -10.37 22.45 6.45
CA SER A 357 -9.44 21.63 5.67
C SER A 357 -9.24 20.23 6.26
N LEU A 358 -8.92 19.31 5.37
CA LEU A 358 -8.57 17.92 5.62
C LEU A 358 -7.15 17.68 5.12
N ALA A 359 -6.15 17.98 5.96
CA ALA A 359 -4.76 17.70 5.66
C ALA A 359 -4.46 16.22 6.01
N GLY A 360 -4.07 15.44 5.01
CA GLY A 360 -3.87 14.00 5.19
C GLY A 360 -2.57 13.50 4.58
N VAL A 361 -1.99 12.51 5.24
CA VAL A 361 -0.79 11.81 4.81
C VAL A 361 -1.13 10.35 4.60
N SER A 362 -0.62 9.73 3.52
CA SER A 362 -0.79 8.30 3.26
C SER A 362 -2.24 7.84 3.43
N GLY A 363 -2.48 6.81 4.26
CA GLY A 363 -3.83 6.34 4.56
C GLY A 363 -4.78 7.40 5.09
N GLY A 364 -4.29 8.37 5.86
CA GLY A 364 -5.10 9.51 6.32
C GLY A 364 -5.63 10.36 5.16
N SER A 365 -4.80 10.60 4.14
CA SER A 365 -5.25 11.29 2.91
C SER A 365 -6.29 10.49 2.14
N VAL A 366 -6.14 9.16 2.08
CA VAL A 366 -7.13 8.28 1.46
C VAL A 366 -8.46 8.35 2.20
N GLY A 367 -8.45 8.22 3.54
CA GLY A 367 -9.65 8.35 4.37
C GLY A 367 -10.36 9.71 4.21
N ASN A 368 -9.58 10.80 4.19
CA ASN A 368 -10.09 12.14 3.93
C ASN A 368 -10.74 12.27 2.55
N SER A 369 -10.15 11.64 1.53
CA SER A 369 -10.69 11.68 0.15
C SER A 369 -12.00 10.90 0.03
N PHE A 370 -12.07 9.72 0.67
CA PHE A 370 -13.32 8.96 0.75
C PHE A 370 -14.40 9.74 1.49
N TYR A 371 -14.05 10.35 2.62
CA TYR A 371 -15.01 11.16 3.38
C TYR A 371 -15.51 12.37 2.60
N ALA A 372 -14.62 13.13 1.95
CA ALA A 372 -15.01 14.30 1.17
C ALA A 372 -15.92 13.92 -0.02
N ALA A 373 -15.59 12.83 -0.72
CA ALA A 373 -16.43 12.32 -1.80
C ALA A 373 -17.80 11.84 -1.30
N ALA A 374 -17.83 11.09 -0.17
CA ALA A 374 -19.07 10.62 0.45
C ALA A 374 -19.95 11.78 0.95
N LEU A 375 -19.33 12.81 1.52
CA LEU A 375 -20.02 14.01 1.95
C LEU A 375 -20.67 14.75 0.77
N ALA A 376 -19.99 14.85 -0.36
CA ALA A 376 -20.54 15.44 -1.58
C ALA A 376 -21.78 14.68 -2.08
N GLU A 377 -21.72 13.34 -2.07
CA GLU A 377 -22.87 12.49 -2.43
C GLU A 377 -24.03 12.64 -1.42
N GLN A 378 -23.69 12.72 -0.12
CA GLN A 378 -24.68 12.98 0.93
C GLN A 378 -25.41 14.31 0.73
N GLN A 379 -24.68 15.37 0.43
CA GLN A 379 -25.25 16.70 0.20
C GLN A 379 -26.15 16.74 -1.03
N GLN A 380 -25.78 16.02 -2.11
CA GLN A 380 -26.57 15.93 -3.33
C GLN A 380 -27.85 15.10 -3.14
N ASN A 381 -27.75 13.98 -2.42
CA ASN A 381 -28.84 13.01 -2.26
C ASN A 381 -29.62 13.15 -0.95
N GLN A 382 -29.28 14.14 -0.10
CA GLN A 382 -29.91 14.39 1.20
C GLN A 382 -29.91 13.16 2.13
N VAL A 383 -28.84 12.39 2.13
CA VAL A 383 -28.67 11.17 2.93
C VAL A 383 -28.37 11.56 4.38
N ASN A 384 -28.94 10.83 5.34
CA ASN A 384 -28.66 11.07 6.77
C ASN A 384 -27.25 10.59 7.19
N GLY A 385 -26.73 11.15 8.31
CA GLY A 385 -25.38 10.83 8.80
C GLY A 385 -25.15 9.35 9.13
N ALA A 386 -26.18 8.63 9.58
CA ALA A 386 -26.06 7.20 9.88
C ALA A 386 -25.86 6.35 8.62
N LEU A 387 -26.57 6.67 7.54
CA LEU A 387 -26.39 5.99 6.26
C LEU A 387 -25.03 6.38 5.63
N LEU A 388 -24.62 7.63 5.73
CA LEU A 388 -23.27 8.07 5.33
C LEU A 388 -22.20 7.22 6.01
N GLN A 389 -22.29 7.07 7.32
CA GLN A 389 -21.33 6.26 8.09
C GLN A 389 -21.27 4.82 7.59
N GLN A 390 -22.42 4.16 7.44
CA GLN A 390 -22.49 2.78 6.96
C GLN A 390 -21.89 2.64 5.57
N GLN A 391 -22.25 3.51 4.64
CA GLN A 391 -21.73 3.49 3.27
C GLN A 391 -20.23 3.77 3.24
N LEU A 392 -19.75 4.74 4.02
CA LEU A 392 -18.32 5.07 4.06
C LEU A 392 -17.49 3.92 4.63
N GLN A 393 -17.94 3.28 5.71
CA GLN A 393 -17.30 2.09 6.27
C GLN A 393 -17.22 0.96 5.24
N GLN A 394 -18.33 0.70 4.54
CA GLN A 394 -18.38 -0.33 3.50
C GLN A 394 -17.47 -0.01 2.32
N ALA A 395 -17.39 1.28 1.90
CA ALA A 395 -16.54 1.69 0.80
C ALA A 395 -15.05 1.61 1.17
N VAL A 396 -14.64 2.12 2.35
CA VAL A 396 -13.23 2.11 2.77
C VAL A 396 -12.77 0.72 3.16
N GLY A 397 -13.65 -0.11 3.71
CA GLY A 397 -13.33 -1.45 4.24
C GLY A 397 -13.13 -2.55 3.19
N GLN A 398 -13.18 -2.25 1.89
CA GLN A 398 -13.01 -3.25 0.83
C GLN A 398 -11.57 -3.75 0.69
N ASP A 399 -11.40 -4.83 -0.06
CA ASP A 399 -10.07 -5.39 -0.38
C ASP A 399 -9.38 -4.58 -1.48
N TYR A 400 -8.46 -3.72 -1.07
CA TYR A 400 -7.60 -2.93 -1.96
C TYR A 400 -6.20 -3.52 -2.12
N LEU A 401 -5.85 -4.55 -1.33
CA LEU A 401 -4.56 -5.22 -1.39
C LEU A 401 -4.47 -6.19 -2.57
N THR A 402 -5.52 -6.97 -2.81
CA THR A 402 -5.51 -8.00 -3.86
C THR A 402 -5.29 -7.42 -5.26
N PRO A 403 -5.94 -6.32 -5.69
CA PRO A 403 -5.65 -5.69 -6.98
C PRO A 403 -4.19 -5.24 -7.12
N VAL A 404 -3.62 -4.67 -6.06
CA VAL A 404 -2.22 -4.21 -6.02
C VAL A 404 -1.25 -5.37 -6.15
N THR A 405 -1.44 -6.43 -5.35
CA THR A 405 -0.57 -7.61 -5.36
C THR A 405 -0.67 -8.39 -6.65
N THR A 406 -1.86 -8.50 -7.23
CA THR A 406 -2.09 -9.14 -8.53
C THR A 406 -1.39 -8.35 -9.64
N SER A 407 -1.53 -7.02 -9.67
CA SER A 407 -0.84 -6.17 -10.63
C SER A 407 0.68 -6.24 -10.45
N PHE A 408 1.18 -6.23 -9.21
CA PHE A 408 2.61 -6.37 -8.94
C PHE A 408 3.18 -7.67 -9.51
N LEU A 409 2.53 -8.81 -9.22
CA LEU A 409 3.05 -10.14 -9.59
C LEU A 409 2.99 -10.42 -11.09
N TYR A 410 1.96 -9.93 -11.78
CA TYR A 410 1.71 -10.32 -13.17
C TYR A 410 1.94 -9.19 -14.16
N ASN A 411 1.72 -7.92 -13.78
CA ASN A 411 1.91 -6.78 -14.66
C ASN A 411 3.29 -6.14 -14.46
N ASP A 412 3.57 -5.63 -13.25
CA ASP A 412 4.80 -4.88 -12.98
C ASP A 412 6.06 -5.75 -13.16
N LEU A 413 6.08 -6.97 -12.59
CA LEU A 413 7.24 -7.85 -12.73
C LEU A 413 7.47 -8.27 -14.18
N LEU A 414 6.42 -8.50 -14.96
CA LEU A 414 6.55 -8.88 -16.36
C LEU A 414 7.02 -7.70 -17.22
N PHE A 415 6.35 -6.54 -17.12
CA PHE A 415 6.66 -5.38 -17.97
C PHE A 415 7.95 -4.68 -17.58
N ARG A 416 8.37 -4.75 -16.32
CA ARG A 416 9.65 -4.19 -15.89
C ARG A 416 10.85 -4.82 -16.59
N PHE A 417 10.76 -6.11 -16.96
CA PHE A 417 11.86 -6.86 -17.57
C PHE A 417 11.71 -7.03 -19.09
N LEU A 418 10.59 -6.63 -19.64
CA LEU A 418 10.39 -6.64 -21.09
C LEU A 418 10.61 -5.23 -21.64
N PRO A 419 11.45 -5.04 -22.70
CA PRO A 419 11.66 -3.73 -23.32
C PRO A 419 10.43 -3.27 -24.13
N LEU A 420 9.29 -3.87 -23.93
CA LEU A 420 8.06 -3.61 -24.65
C LEU A 420 7.19 -2.72 -23.75
N GLN A 421 7.13 -1.44 -24.06
CA GLN A 421 6.10 -0.56 -23.52
C GLN A 421 4.77 -0.85 -24.24
N PHE A 422 4.14 -1.95 -23.89
CA PHE A 422 2.74 -2.18 -24.28
C PHE A 422 1.85 -1.30 -23.39
N ASP A 423 1.66 -0.08 -23.83
CA ASP A 423 0.88 0.91 -23.13
C ASP A 423 -0.46 1.26 -23.82
N PRO A 424 -1.42 0.37 -23.95
CA PRO A 424 -2.79 0.85 -23.97
C PRO A 424 -3.43 0.80 -22.58
N TYR A 425 -2.83 0.15 -21.59
CA TYR A 425 -3.56 -0.16 -20.36
C TYR A 425 -2.85 0.27 -19.08
N GLN A 426 -1.61 0.82 -19.16
CA GLN A 426 -0.81 1.31 -17.99
C GLN A 426 -1.37 0.87 -16.62
N GLN A 427 -1.48 -0.44 -16.42
CA GLN A 427 -2.03 -1.01 -15.19
C GLN A 427 -0.89 -1.43 -14.28
N ASP A 428 -0.06 -0.46 -13.91
CA ASP A 428 0.87 -0.69 -12.82
C ASP A 428 0.11 -0.81 -11.50
N ARG A 429 0.77 -1.28 -10.47
CA ARG A 429 0.13 -1.46 -9.16
C ARG A 429 -0.38 -0.17 -8.53
N ALA A 430 0.19 1.00 -8.88
CA ALA A 430 -0.28 2.30 -8.43
C ALA A 430 -1.66 2.61 -9.01
N GLN A 431 -1.79 2.50 -10.33
CA GLN A 431 -3.08 2.70 -11.00
C GLN A 431 -4.10 1.61 -10.64
N ALA A 432 -3.64 0.37 -10.40
CA ALA A 432 -4.49 -0.70 -9.90
C ALA A 432 -5.14 -0.32 -8.56
N LEU A 433 -4.38 0.31 -7.66
CA LEU A 433 -4.88 0.81 -6.37
C LEU A 433 -5.88 1.95 -6.56
N GLU A 434 -5.53 3.00 -7.33
CA GLU A 434 -6.44 4.12 -7.62
C GLU A 434 -7.79 3.63 -8.18
N ARG A 435 -7.74 2.80 -9.22
CA ARG A 435 -8.95 2.25 -9.86
C ARG A 435 -9.74 1.32 -8.94
N SER A 436 -9.08 0.65 -7.99
CA SER A 436 -9.78 -0.15 -7.00
C SER A 436 -10.54 0.72 -5.99
N TRP A 437 -9.98 1.83 -5.53
CA TRP A 437 -10.68 2.82 -4.71
C TRP A 437 -11.87 3.43 -5.46
N GLU A 438 -11.68 3.84 -6.72
CA GLU A 438 -12.73 4.39 -7.56
C GLU A 438 -13.91 3.41 -7.67
N ARG A 439 -13.63 2.13 -7.98
CA ARG A 439 -14.66 1.08 -8.08
C ARG A 439 -15.31 0.77 -6.73
N GLY A 440 -14.50 0.67 -5.68
CA GLY A 440 -15.00 0.40 -4.33
C GLY A 440 -15.97 1.47 -3.87
N PHE A 441 -15.64 2.73 -4.10
CA PHE A 441 -16.52 3.86 -3.83
C PHE A 441 -17.80 3.80 -4.69
N ALA A 442 -17.66 3.66 -6.00
CA ALA A 442 -18.77 3.63 -6.93
C ALA A 442 -19.76 2.48 -6.68
N SER A 443 -19.26 1.32 -6.22
CA SER A 443 -20.11 0.17 -5.92
C SER A 443 -21.03 0.38 -4.73
N VAL A 444 -20.63 1.22 -3.78
CA VAL A 444 -21.39 1.49 -2.55
C VAL A 444 -22.31 2.72 -2.72
N PHE A 445 -21.78 3.80 -3.29
CA PHE A 445 -22.52 5.04 -3.50
C PHE A 445 -23.33 5.06 -4.81
N THR A 446 -23.26 3.99 -5.61
CA THR A 446 -23.99 3.83 -6.88
C THR A 446 -23.78 5.00 -7.86
N VAL A 447 -22.58 5.59 -7.83
CA VAL A 447 -22.20 6.66 -8.74
C VAL A 447 -21.71 6.10 -10.08
N ALA A 448 -22.03 6.78 -11.16
CA ALA A 448 -21.67 6.36 -12.51
C ALA A 448 -20.63 7.32 -13.14
N GLY A 449 -19.86 6.81 -14.08
CA GLY A 449 -18.90 7.59 -14.84
C GLY A 449 -17.73 8.09 -13.98
N ASP A 450 -17.39 9.36 -14.18
CA ASP A 450 -16.26 10.02 -13.47
C ASP A 450 -16.70 10.78 -12.20
N ALA A 451 -17.68 10.25 -11.47
CA ALA A 451 -18.12 10.79 -10.18
C ALA A 451 -17.35 10.16 -9.01
N GLY A 452 -17.59 10.65 -7.81
CA GLY A 452 -16.91 10.19 -6.59
C GLY A 452 -15.39 10.37 -6.66
N LEU A 453 -14.63 9.32 -6.32
CA LEU A 453 -13.16 9.38 -6.33
C LEU A 453 -12.54 9.49 -7.74
N SER A 454 -13.30 9.20 -8.79
CA SER A 454 -12.86 9.39 -10.19
C SER A 454 -12.88 10.83 -10.64
N GLN A 455 -13.57 11.71 -9.91
CA GLN A 455 -13.76 13.10 -10.29
C GLN A 455 -12.44 13.89 -10.26
N PRO A 456 -12.19 14.79 -11.23
CA PRO A 456 -11.05 15.69 -11.18
C PRO A 456 -11.12 16.64 -9.99
N LEU A 457 -10.01 16.82 -9.25
CA LEU A 457 -9.94 17.55 -7.98
C LEU A 457 -10.43 19.00 -8.13
N GLN A 458 -9.97 19.71 -9.13
CA GLN A 458 -10.34 21.11 -9.31
C GLN A 458 -11.82 21.26 -9.69
N GLN A 459 -12.33 20.32 -10.49
CA GLN A 459 -13.75 20.29 -10.84
C GLN A 459 -14.62 19.93 -9.63
N PHE A 460 -14.17 19.01 -8.77
CA PHE A 460 -14.87 18.58 -7.55
C PHE A 460 -15.18 19.77 -6.63
N TYR A 461 -14.27 20.72 -6.48
CA TYR A 461 -14.43 21.89 -5.62
C TYR A 461 -15.07 23.08 -6.32
N ARG A 462 -15.12 23.10 -7.65
CA ARG A 462 -15.69 24.21 -8.40
C ARG A 462 -17.21 24.15 -8.37
N PRO A 463 -17.89 25.21 -7.91
CA PRO A 463 -19.33 25.26 -8.02
C PRO A 463 -19.74 25.21 -9.50
N SER A 464 -20.72 24.40 -9.86
CA SER A 464 -21.35 24.54 -11.18
C SER A 464 -22.13 25.84 -11.24
N ALA A 465 -22.24 26.44 -12.43
CA ALA A 465 -23.03 27.67 -12.62
C ALA A 465 -24.51 27.50 -12.20
N GLN A 466 -24.97 26.27 -12.07
CA GLN A 466 -26.33 25.91 -11.67
C GLN A 466 -26.45 25.66 -10.15
N ASP A 467 -25.34 25.54 -9.42
CA ASP A 467 -25.31 25.13 -8.00
C ASP A 467 -24.65 26.20 -7.10
N THR A 468 -25.17 27.43 -7.19
CA THR A 468 -24.69 28.57 -6.38
C THR A 468 -24.99 28.42 -4.88
N LYS A 469 -25.80 27.44 -4.49
CA LYS A 469 -26.20 27.15 -3.09
C LYS A 469 -25.53 25.90 -2.53
N ARG A 470 -24.54 25.31 -3.23
CA ARG A 470 -23.84 24.12 -2.74
C ARG A 470 -23.26 24.37 -1.35
N PRO A 471 -23.53 23.51 -0.36
CA PRO A 471 -22.92 23.59 0.94
C PRO A 471 -21.38 23.55 0.87
N TRP A 472 -20.74 24.00 1.92
CA TRP A 472 -19.27 23.90 2.00
C TRP A 472 -18.80 22.44 1.96
N LEU A 473 -17.74 22.18 1.24
CA LEU A 473 -16.98 20.92 1.30
C LEU A 473 -15.59 21.22 1.86
N PRO A 474 -15.18 20.52 2.93
CA PRO A 474 -13.84 20.66 3.50
C PRO A 474 -12.74 20.44 2.46
N LEU A 475 -11.74 21.32 2.42
CA LEU A 475 -10.69 21.32 1.40
C LEU A 475 -9.71 20.18 1.64
N LEU A 476 -9.52 19.30 0.65
CA LEU A 476 -8.50 18.27 0.67
C LEU A 476 -7.11 18.87 0.46
N LEU A 477 -6.19 18.59 1.39
CA LEU A 477 -4.76 18.81 1.24
C LEU A 477 -4.07 17.45 1.33
N SER A 478 -3.80 16.83 0.19
CA SER A 478 -3.09 15.54 0.13
C SER A 478 -1.59 15.78 0.14
N LEU A 479 -0.90 15.24 1.14
CA LEU A 479 0.49 15.57 1.45
C LEU A 479 1.42 14.42 1.09
N GLY A 480 2.18 14.58 0.02
CA GLY A 480 3.27 13.69 -0.39
C GLY A 480 4.65 14.25 -0.04
N SER A 481 5.71 13.53 -0.41
CA SER A 481 7.10 13.98 -0.27
C SER A 481 7.78 13.98 -1.63
N HIS A 482 8.54 15.02 -1.92
CA HIS A 482 9.41 15.11 -3.09
C HIS A 482 10.68 14.30 -2.82
N GLN A 483 10.90 13.26 -3.62
CA GLN A 483 11.99 12.29 -3.36
C GLN A 483 13.37 12.96 -3.40
N GLU A 484 13.62 13.81 -4.38
CA GLU A 484 14.94 14.39 -4.65
C GLU A 484 15.25 15.60 -3.76
N ALA A 485 14.22 16.35 -3.36
CA ALA A 485 14.41 17.57 -2.54
C ALA A 485 14.17 17.34 -1.04
N GLY A 486 13.52 16.23 -0.64
CA GLY A 486 13.16 16.02 0.75
C GLY A 486 12.21 17.10 1.28
N ALA A 487 11.25 17.53 0.47
CA ALA A 487 10.29 18.60 0.80
C ALA A 487 8.85 18.09 0.67
N ILE A 488 7.90 18.74 1.33
CA ILE A 488 6.49 18.39 1.26
C ILE A 488 5.93 18.74 -0.12
N VAL A 489 5.15 17.87 -0.72
CA VAL A 489 4.36 18.14 -1.92
C VAL A 489 2.89 18.19 -1.52
N VAL A 490 2.25 19.31 -1.80
CA VAL A 490 0.84 19.52 -1.48
C VAL A 490 0.01 19.44 -2.75
N THR A 491 -1.03 18.60 -2.73
CA THR A 491 -2.08 18.58 -3.73
C THR A 491 -3.31 19.24 -3.12
N ALA A 492 -3.72 20.42 -3.64
CA ALA A 492 -4.78 21.24 -3.08
C ALA A 492 -5.69 21.83 -4.18
N PRO A 493 -6.92 22.28 -3.85
CA PRO A 493 -7.81 22.96 -4.80
C PRO A 493 -7.48 24.45 -5.01
N PHE A 494 -6.37 24.92 -4.48
CA PHE A 494 -5.83 26.28 -4.65
C PHE A 494 -4.31 26.22 -4.85
N PRO A 495 -3.68 27.26 -5.44
CA PRO A 495 -2.23 27.32 -5.60
C PRO A 495 -1.50 27.25 -4.26
N VAL A 496 -0.45 26.42 -4.21
CA VAL A 496 0.42 26.31 -3.03
C VAL A 496 1.67 27.15 -3.29
N ASP A 497 1.67 28.35 -2.73
CA ASP A 497 2.78 29.29 -2.89
C ASP A 497 3.70 29.28 -1.66
N ALA A 498 5.01 29.53 -1.88
CA ALA A 498 6.02 29.49 -0.81
C ALA A 498 5.78 30.53 0.30
N GLU A 499 5.01 31.58 0.01
CA GLU A 499 4.60 32.58 1.01
C GLU A 499 3.63 32.00 2.04
N ASP A 500 2.67 31.17 1.58
CA ASP A 500 1.67 30.53 2.44
C ASP A 500 2.18 29.22 3.05
N PHE A 501 2.99 28.47 2.30
CA PHE A 501 3.52 27.16 2.67
C PHE A 501 5.05 27.06 2.43
N PRO A 502 5.86 27.61 3.33
CA PRO A 502 7.32 27.56 3.20
C PRO A 502 7.84 26.12 3.10
N ALA A 503 8.80 25.90 2.20
CA ALA A 503 9.42 24.59 1.94
C ALA A 503 8.45 23.49 1.45
N SER A 504 7.35 23.89 0.84
CA SER A 504 6.40 22.99 0.19
C SER A 504 6.30 23.27 -1.31
N TYR A 505 6.00 22.24 -2.09
CA TYR A 505 5.80 22.32 -3.54
C TYR A 505 4.32 22.13 -3.88
N ASP A 506 3.84 22.90 -4.84
CA ASP A 506 2.57 22.67 -5.52
C ASP A 506 2.72 21.52 -6.53
N VAL A 507 1.89 20.50 -6.41
CA VAL A 507 1.93 19.33 -7.32
C VAL A 507 1.71 19.73 -8.79
N TYR A 508 0.81 20.68 -9.07
CA TYR A 508 0.54 21.12 -10.44
C TYR A 508 1.70 21.89 -11.04
N GLN A 509 2.45 22.63 -10.22
CA GLN A 509 3.68 23.29 -10.65
C GLN A 509 4.78 22.27 -10.94
N LEU A 510 4.97 21.27 -10.07
CA LEU A 510 5.93 20.19 -10.28
C LEU A 510 5.64 19.38 -11.55
N MET A 511 4.38 19.15 -11.86
CA MET A 511 3.95 18.44 -13.07
C MET A 511 4.04 19.29 -14.34
N GLY A 512 4.41 20.58 -14.24
CA GLY A 512 4.38 21.49 -15.38
C GLY A 512 2.98 21.79 -15.90
N CYS A 513 1.95 21.55 -15.09
CA CYS A 513 0.56 21.81 -15.47
C CYS A 513 0.12 23.25 -15.21
N ARG A 514 0.81 23.96 -14.32
CA ARG A 514 0.51 25.37 -13.98
C ARG A 514 1.03 26.31 -15.07
N SER A 515 0.18 27.17 -15.60
CA SER A 515 0.53 28.23 -16.54
C SER A 515 -0.08 29.57 -16.12
N PRO A 516 0.38 30.71 -16.68
CA PRO A 516 -0.22 32.01 -16.38
C PRO A 516 -1.70 32.11 -16.70
N THR A 517 -2.19 31.27 -17.62
CA THR A 517 -3.58 31.26 -18.08
C THR A 517 -4.45 30.20 -17.40
N GLY A 518 -3.89 29.39 -16.49
CA GLY A 518 -4.60 28.34 -15.78
C GLY A 518 -3.84 27.02 -15.70
N LEU A 519 -4.56 25.92 -15.68
CA LEU A 519 -4.02 24.56 -15.60
C LEU A 519 -4.19 23.82 -16.94
N SER A 520 -3.13 23.18 -17.42
CA SER A 520 -3.17 22.30 -18.60
C SER A 520 -3.55 20.86 -18.26
N CYS A 521 -3.60 20.49 -16.99
CA CYS A 521 -4.04 19.19 -16.52
C CYS A 521 -4.71 19.27 -15.15
N ASP A 522 -5.48 18.23 -14.80
CA ASP A 522 -6.02 18.03 -13.46
C ASP A 522 -5.69 16.62 -12.96
N LEU A 523 -5.88 16.38 -11.68
CA LEU A 523 -5.70 15.09 -11.01
C LEU A 523 -7.05 14.59 -10.52
N ARG A 524 -7.27 13.28 -10.58
CA ARG A 524 -8.44 12.68 -9.93
C ARG A 524 -8.28 12.73 -8.41
N LEU A 525 -9.38 12.70 -7.66
CA LEU A 525 -9.32 12.59 -6.20
C LEU A 525 -8.52 11.35 -5.75
N SER A 526 -8.71 10.21 -6.43
CA SER A 526 -7.94 8.99 -6.19
C SER A 526 -6.43 9.18 -6.41
N THR A 527 -6.04 9.92 -7.45
CA THR A 527 -4.63 10.24 -7.75
C THR A 527 -4.05 11.22 -6.72
N ALA A 528 -4.82 12.21 -6.30
CA ALA A 528 -4.43 13.13 -5.23
C ALA A 528 -4.17 12.36 -3.93
N ALA A 529 -5.07 11.45 -3.56
CA ALA A 529 -4.90 10.57 -2.41
C ALA A 529 -3.66 9.67 -2.55
N LEU A 530 -3.43 9.06 -3.74
CA LEU A 530 -2.29 8.19 -3.96
C LEU A 530 -0.96 8.95 -3.93
N ASN A 531 -0.89 10.18 -4.39
CA ASN A 531 0.34 11.00 -4.31
C ASN A 531 0.80 11.20 -2.86
N ALA A 532 -0.12 11.17 -1.91
CA ALA A 532 0.21 11.15 -0.48
C ALA A 532 0.55 9.75 0.06
N ALA A 533 0.17 8.68 -0.65
CA ALA A 533 0.17 7.28 -0.15
C ALA A 533 1.07 6.34 -0.97
N ARG A 534 2.17 6.84 -1.51
CA ARG A 534 3.15 6.06 -2.28
C ARG A 534 4.16 5.40 -1.36
N PHE A 535 3.68 4.41 -0.58
CA PHE A 535 4.46 3.70 0.43
C PHE A 535 5.47 2.73 -0.22
N PRO A 536 6.72 2.63 0.32
CA PRO A 536 7.78 1.80 -0.25
C PRO A 536 7.35 0.36 -0.50
N PHE A 537 7.75 -0.18 -1.65
CA PHE A 537 7.53 -1.55 -2.11
C PHE A 537 6.07 -1.91 -2.44
N VAL A 538 5.08 -1.36 -1.76
CA VAL A 538 3.65 -1.63 -2.03
C VAL A 538 3.18 -0.83 -3.23
N THR A 539 3.41 0.50 -3.21
CA THR A 539 3.13 1.40 -4.33
C THR A 539 4.42 2.03 -4.83
N PRO A 540 4.63 2.17 -6.15
CA PRO A 540 5.84 2.76 -6.67
C PRO A 540 5.87 4.28 -6.45
N ALA A 541 7.06 4.86 -6.42
CA ALA A 541 7.22 6.32 -6.54
C ALA A 541 6.53 6.81 -7.81
N GLY A 542 5.82 7.92 -7.72
CA GLY A 542 5.13 8.52 -8.87
C GLY A 542 6.09 9.38 -9.67
N SER A 543 6.38 8.98 -10.90
CA SER A 543 7.26 9.77 -11.76
C SER A 543 6.55 10.94 -12.41
N ILE A 544 7.22 12.09 -12.38
CA ILE A 544 6.84 13.31 -13.08
C ILE A 544 7.88 13.57 -14.15
N ASN A 545 7.45 13.59 -15.41
CA ASN A 545 8.27 14.07 -16.51
C ASN A 545 7.86 15.52 -16.80
N TYR A 546 8.82 16.44 -16.78
CA TYR A 546 8.59 17.81 -17.19
C TYR A 546 9.67 18.26 -18.19
N ASP A 547 9.23 19.00 -19.22
CA ASP A 547 10.10 19.63 -20.20
C ASP A 547 10.51 21.00 -19.68
N LEU A 548 11.77 21.16 -19.32
CA LEU A 548 12.33 22.47 -19.04
C LEU A 548 12.61 23.18 -20.39
N ARG A 549 11.67 24.01 -20.84
CA ARG A 549 11.91 24.94 -21.94
C ARG A 549 12.52 26.20 -21.36
N THR A 550 13.84 26.36 -21.51
CA THR A 550 14.54 27.58 -21.19
C THR A 550 14.68 28.42 -22.47
N GLY A 551 13.79 29.41 -22.67
CA GLY A 551 13.89 30.39 -23.73
C GLY A 551 13.85 29.83 -25.16
N ASP A 552 14.07 30.70 -26.17
CA ASP A 552 14.03 30.41 -27.61
C ASP A 552 15.14 29.48 -28.14
N THR A 553 16.01 28.94 -27.29
CA THR A 553 17.04 27.98 -27.67
C THR A 553 16.58 26.56 -27.38
N ALA A 554 16.49 25.75 -28.44
CA ALA A 554 15.94 24.40 -28.49
C ALA A 554 16.78 23.33 -27.73
N VAL A 555 17.13 23.57 -26.48
CA VAL A 555 17.65 22.54 -25.59
C VAL A 555 16.52 22.11 -24.65
N SER A 556 15.78 21.09 -25.07
CA SER A 556 14.81 20.44 -24.20
C SER A 556 15.57 19.50 -23.24
N TRP A 557 15.68 19.89 -22.00
CA TRP A 557 16.08 18.99 -20.93
C TRP A 557 14.81 18.36 -20.35
N SER A 558 14.60 17.06 -20.56
CA SER A 558 13.58 16.35 -19.81
C SER A 558 14.15 15.97 -18.46
N ALA A 559 13.67 16.60 -17.39
CA ALA A 559 13.99 16.20 -16.04
C ALA A 559 12.90 15.27 -15.51
N LYS A 560 13.31 14.28 -14.74
CA LYS A 560 12.40 13.37 -14.02
C LYS A 560 12.49 13.67 -12.54
N THR A 561 11.35 13.77 -11.89
CA THR A 561 11.27 13.88 -10.44
C THR A 561 10.17 12.94 -9.92
N HIS A 562 10.21 12.64 -8.63
CA HIS A 562 9.33 11.62 -8.06
C HIS A 562 8.61 12.12 -6.82
N ILE A 563 7.35 11.69 -6.68
CA ILE A 563 6.58 11.84 -5.46
C ILE A 563 6.52 10.49 -4.75
N ILE A 564 6.80 10.50 -3.47
CA ILE A 564 6.72 9.37 -2.55
C ILE A 564 5.76 9.70 -1.40
N ASP A 565 5.50 8.74 -0.53
CA ASP A 565 4.61 8.88 0.64
C ASP A 565 4.98 10.08 1.53
N GLY A 566 3.98 10.82 1.98
CA GLY A 566 4.19 11.99 2.84
C GLY A 566 4.77 11.65 4.21
N GLY A 567 4.55 10.43 4.68
CA GLY A 567 5.08 9.95 5.95
C GLY A 567 6.62 9.83 5.99
N TYR A 568 7.34 10.11 4.91
CA TYR A 568 8.80 10.26 4.96
C TYR A 568 9.25 11.55 5.66
N LEU A 569 8.40 12.59 5.69
CA LEU A 569 8.72 13.89 6.28
C LEU A 569 7.84 14.22 7.49
N ASP A 570 6.53 14.18 7.32
CA ASP A 570 5.55 14.49 8.36
C ASP A 570 4.38 13.51 8.27
N ASN A 571 4.38 12.50 9.12
CA ASN A 571 3.36 11.44 9.07
C ASN A 571 1.98 11.90 9.55
N PHE A 572 1.86 13.08 10.17
CA PHE A 572 0.61 13.57 10.75
C PHE A 572 -0.06 14.67 9.92
N GLY A 573 0.64 15.27 8.95
CA GLY A 573 0.18 16.47 8.25
C GLY A 573 0.14 17.72 9.15
N ALA A 574 0.81 17.63 10.29
CA ALA A 574 0.80 18.65 11.32
C ALA A 574 1.53 19.94 10.90
N THR A 575 2.60 19.81 10.11
CA THR A 575 3.37 20.95 9.59
C THR A 575 2.49 21.85 8.73
N VAL A 576 1.81 21.29 7.74
CA VAL A 576 0.95 22.03 6.81
C VAL A 576 -0.26 22.60 7.53
N THR A 577 -0.87 21.82 8.43
CA THR A 577 -2.00 22.27 9.25
C THR A 577 -1.60 23.49 10.11
N ARG A 578 -0.43 23.45 10.76
CA ARG A 578 0.09 24.57 11.57
C ARG A 578 0.39 25.80 10.72
N GLN A 579 1.01 25.62 9.55
CA GLN A 579 1.30 26.71 8.61
C GLN A 579 0.00 27.38 8.15
N LEU A 580 -1.02 26.59 7.80
CA LEU A 580 -2.32 27.07 7.36
C LEU A 580 -3.01 27.92 8.42
N ILE A 581 -3.09 27.41 9.66
CA ILE A 581 -3.67 28.15 10.80
C ILE A 581 -2.89 29.45 11.04
N ALA A 582 -1.56 29.40 11.08
CA ALA A 582 -0.72 30.56 11.32
C ALA A 582 -0.90 31.63 10.23
N ARG A 583 -0.99 31.19 8.97
CA ARG A 583 -1.16 32.12 7.83
C ARG A 583 -2.54 32.80 7.86
N LEU A 584 -3.59 32.07 8.14
CA LEU A 584 -4.92 32.64 8.29
C LEU A 584 -5.00 33.59 9.48
N ALA A 585 -4.35 33.27 10.60
CA ALA A 585 -4.25 34.18 11.75
C ALA A 585 -3.54 35.48 11.41
N GLN A 586 -2.40 35.42 10.66
CA GLN A 586 -1.70 36.62 10.19
C GLN A 586 -2.57 37.52 9.29
N ARG A 587 -3.54 36.94 8.60
CA ARG A 587 -4.51 37.67 7.76
C ARG A 587 -5.74 38.14 8.52
N GLY A 588 -5.76 38.02 9.85
CA GLY A 588 -6.88 38.45 10.70
C GLY A 588 -8.13 37.54 10.65
N ALA A 589 -7.97 36.29 10.14
CA ALA A 589 -9.11 35.38 9.97
C ALA A 589 -9.85 35.03 11.29
N PHE A 590 -9.17 35.15 12.42
CA PHE A 590 -9.66 34.77 13.74
C PHE A 590 -9.86 36.00 14.67
N ASP A 591 -9.78 37.19 14.12
CA ASP A 591 -10.05 38.42 14.86
C ASP A 591 -11.53 38.50 15.23
N LYS A 592 -11.81 39.11 16.38
CA LYS A 592 -13.20 39.34 16.83
C LYS A 592 -13.87 40.30 15.87
N LYS A 593 -15.00 39.91 15.30
CA LYS A 593 -15.81 40.74 14.41
C LYS A 593 -16.59 41.81 15.14
N PRO A 594 -17.03 42.89 14.46
CA PRO A 594 -17.82 43.97 15.07
C PRO A 594 -19.16 43.50 15.67
N ASP A 595 -19.77 42.44 15.14
CA ASP A 595 -20.99 41.80 15.60
C ASP A 595 -20.81 40.96 16.88
N GLY A 596 -19.57 40.83 17.35
CA GLY A 596 -19.19 40.01 18.50
C GLY A 596 -18.85 38.55 18.20
N GLN A 597 -18.97 38.10 16.95
CA GLN A 597 -18.57 36.78 16.54
C GLN A 597 -17.03 36.68 16.50
N GLN A 598 -16.51 35.53 16.93
CA GLN A 598 -15.07 35.21 16.78
C GLN A 598 -14.90 33.76 16.36
N LEU A 599 -14.17 33.52 15.28
CA LEU A 599 -13.81 32.18 14.80
C LEU A 599 -12.66 31.62 15.65
N VAL A 600 -12.78 30.35 16.06
CA VAL A 600 -11.79 29.68 16.92
C VAL A 600 -11.13 28.57 16.11
N PRO A 601 -9.82 28.68 15.74
CA PRO A 601 -9.14 27.65 15.01
C PRO A 601 -8.81 26.45 15.92
N ILE A 602 -9.34 25.29 15.59
CA ILE A 602 -9.13 24.04 16.35
C ILE A 602 -8.47 23.01 15.43
N ALA A 603 -7.26 22.56 15.80
CA ALA A 603 -6.65 21.42 15.16
C ALA A 603 -7.29 20.12 15.69
N LEU A 604 -7.90 19.36 14.80
CA LEU A 604 -8.43 18.03 15.06
C LEU A 604 -7.46 17.00 14.48
N VAL A 605 -6.82 16.21 15.35
CA VAL A 605 -5.85 15.20 14.95
C VAL A 605 -6.50 13.84 14.96
N ILE A 606 -6.34 13.08 13.86
CA ILE A 606 -6.77 11.69 13.77
C ILE A 606 -5.53 10.83 13.61
N SER A 607 -5.21 10.07 14.67
CA SER A 607 -4.03 9.21 14.71
C SER A 607 -4.42 7.73 14.77
N ASN A 608 -3.80 6.94 13.95
CA ASN A 608 -3.90 5.49 13.99
C ASN A 608 -2.74 4.83 14.74
N ASP A 609 -1.88 5.60 15.41
CA ASP A 609 -0.76 5.08 16.21
C ASP A 609 -1.21 4.68 17.62
N PRO A 610 -1.24 3.39 17.96
CA PRO A 610 -1.57 2.93 19.31
C PRO A 610 -0.55 3.34 20.37
N ALA A 611 0.68 3.68 19.96
CA ALA A 611 1.78 4.10 20.82
C ALA A 611 2.03 5.63 20.80
N LEU A 612 1.07 6.41 20.28
CA LEU A 612 1.22 7.85 20.09
C LEU A 612 1.75 8.58 21.34
N GLU A 613 1.12 8.38 22.47
CA GLU A 613 1.47 9.09 23.70
C GLU A 613 2.84 8.67 24.27
N PRO A 614 3.15 7.36 24.41
CA PRO A 614 4.49 6.92 24.73
C PRO A 614 5.56 7.47 23.79
N ASN A 615 5.30 7.54 22.49
CA ASN A 615 6.26 8.03 21.50
C ASN A 615 6.51 9.54 21.65
N ILE A 616 5.49 10.34 21.91
CA ILE A 616 5.64 11.78 22.22
C ILE A 616 6.43 11.97 23.52
N LEU A 617 6.12 11.22 24.58
CA LEU A 617 6.83 11.26 25.86
C LEU A 617 8.31 10.91 25.71
N ASN A 618 8.63 9.91 24.89
CA ASN A 618 10.03 9.51 24.65
C ASN A 618 10.86 10.63 24.00
N LEU A 619 10.26 11.45 23.12
CA LEU A 619 10.95 12.61 22.54
C LEU A 619 11.23 13.72 23.58
N GLN A 620 10.44 13.78 24.64
CA GLN A 620 10.57 14.79 25.69
C GLN A 620 11.53 14.37 26.83
N ARG A 621 11.92 13.08 26.88
CA ARG A 621 12.81 12.53 27.91
C ARG A 621 14.27 12.85 27.61
N THR A 622 15.04 13.12 28.66
CA THR A 622 16.49 13.32 28.59
C THR A 622 17.26 12.04 28.31
N ALA A 623 16.66 10.87 28.56
CA ALA A 623 17.22 9.55 28.26
C ALA A 623 16.10 8.63 27.74
N PRO A 624 16.21 8.05 26.54
CA PRO A 624 15.24 7.10 26.02
C PRO A 624 15.33 5.74 26.77
N ASP A 625 14.17 5.14 27.07
CA ASP A 625 14.11 3.83 27.76
C ASP A 625 14.56 2.64 26.87
N ASN A 626 14.72 2.85 25.57
CA ASN A 626 15.06 1.80 24.60
C ASN A 626 16.58 1.67 24.39
N THR A 627 17.25 0.97 25.28
CA THR A 627 18.60 0.45 25.03
C THR A 627 18.49 -0.97 24.47
N SER A 628 18.32 -1.12 23.17
CA SER A 628 18.44 -2.44 22.53
C SER A 628 19.92 -2.73 22.29
N SER A 629 20.43 -3.82 22.86
CA SER A 629 21.72 -4.39 22.49
C SER A 629 21.61 -4.95 21.07
N MET A 630 22.15 -4.27 20.08
CA MET A 630 22.06 -4.71 18.69
C MET A 630 23.27 -5.54 18.31
N VAL A 631 23.01 -6.77 17.93
CA VAL A 631 23.96 -7.58 17.15
C VAL A 631 24.04 -6.95 15.76
N ALA A 632 25.26 -6.71 15.26
CA ALA A 632 25.54 -6.10 13.96
C ALA A 632 25.12 -4.60 13.80
N ASN A 633 25.29 -3.81 14.84
CA ASN A 633 24.95 -2.38 14.87
C ASN A 633 25.54 -1.57 13.71
N GLU A 634 26.78 -1.88 13.28
CA GLU A 634 27.43 -1.18 12.15
C GLU A 634 26.66 -1.30 10.83
N LEU A 635 25.96 -2.41 10.60
CA LEU A 635 25.16 -2.63 9.39
C LEU A 635 23.73 -2.07 9.53
N THR A 636 23.16 -2.13 10.72
CA THR A 636 21.75 -1.78 10.95
C THR A 636 21.54 -0.32 11.37
N ALA A 637 22.52 0.31 12.03
CA ALA A 637 22.41 1.66 12.56
C ALA A 637 22.08 2.74 11.50
N PRO A 638 22.67 2.75 10.28
CA PRO A 638 22.32 3.75 9.29
C PRO A 638 20.85 3.67 8.86
N LEU A 639 20.32 2.44 8.62
CA LEU A 639 18.94 2.24 8.22
C LEU A 639 17.98 2.56 9.37
N GLN A 640 18.30 2.13 10.57
CA GLN A 640 17.49 2.42 11.74
C GLN A 640 17.52 3.91 12.09
N GLY A 641 18.67 4.56 11.97
CA GLY A 641 18.77 6.01 12.13
C GLY A 641 17.87 6.78 11.18
N LEU A 642 17.81 6.38 9.90
CA LEU A 642 16.90 6.98 8.93
C LEU A 642 15.43 6.78 9.31
N LEU A 643 15.05 5.55 9.72
CA LEU A 643 13.69 5.25 10.12
C LEU A 643 13.27 5.99 11.40
N SER A 644 14.16 6.05 12.39
CA SER A 644 13.93 6.77 13.64
C SER A 644 13.86 8.28 13.44
N ALA A 645 14.73 8.85 12.60
CA ALA A 645 14.69 10.28 12.26
C ALA A 645 13.38 10.67 11.60
N ARG A 646 12.90 9.84 10.65
CA ARG A 646 11.60 10.00 10.02
C ARG A 646 10.45 10.04 11.03
N GLN A 647 10.39 9.07 11.94
CA GLN A 647 9.36 9.03 12.98
C GLN A 647 9.46 10.23 13.92
N GLY A 648 10.67 10.55 14.36
CA GLY A 648 10.93 11.69 15.25
C GLY A 648 10.50 13.03 14.64
N GLN A 649 10.66 13.24 13.34
CA GLN A 649 10.19 14.44 12.65
C GLN A 649 8.66 14.56 12.70
N GLY A 650 7.92 13.47 12.42
CA GLY A 650 6.46 13.46 12.49
C GLY A 650 5.94 13.80 13.90
N TYR A 651 6.45 13.13 14.94
CA TYR A 651 6.05 13.44 16.32
C TYR A 651 6.44 14.86 16.75
N SER A 652 7.60 15.36 16.29
CA SER A 652 8.02 16.74 16.56
C SER A 652 7.05 17.75 15.92
N ALA A 653 6.65 17.53 14.67
CA ALA A 653 5.68 18.37 13.98
C ALA A 653 4.33 18.38 14.70
N LEU A 654 3.84 17.20 15.10
CA LEU A 654 2.61 17.06 15.88
C LEU A 654 2.70 17.80 17.22
N THR A 655 3.79 17.62 17.97
CA THR A 655 3.99 18.29 19.25
C THR A 655 3.98 19.81 19.08
N GLN A 656 4.63 20.34 18.04
CA GLN A 656 4.60 21.78 17.75
C GLN A 656 3.20 22.29 17.42
N LEU A 657 2.38 21.54 16.69
CA LEU A 657 1.00 21.87 16.41
C LEU A 657 0.17 21.95 17.71
N LEU A 658 0.29 20.92 18.57
CA LEU A 658 -0.45 20.84 19.83
C LEU A 658 -0.02 21.94 20.82
N VAL A 659 1.28 22.24 20.90
CA VAL A 659 1.80 23.33 21.74
C VAL A 659 1.28 24.69 21.24
N ALA A 660 1.31 24.93 19.93
CA ALA A 660 0.81 26.17 19.34
C ALA A 660 -0.71 26.34 19.65
N GLN A 661 -1.49 25.28 19.59
CA GLN A 661 -2.90 25.28 19.93
C GLN A 661 -3.13 25.59 21.42
N ASN A 662 -2.39 24.93 22.31
CA ASN A 662 -2.51 25.11 23.76
C ASN A 662 -2.07 26.49 24.24
N GLN A 663 -1.21 27.18 23.50
CA GLN A 663 -0.79 28.54 23.80
C GLN A 663 -1.77 29.60 23.24
N SER A 664 -2.74 29.21 22.43
CA SER A 664 -3.70 30.14 21.84
C SER A 664 -4.72 30.64 22.90
N ALA A 665 -4.70 31.92 23.14
CA ALA A 665 -5.63 32.58 24.07
C ALA A 665 -7.12 32.46 23.63
N VAL A 666 -7.38 32.17 22.38
CA VAL A 666 -8.72 32.00 21.80
C VAL A 666 -9.20 30.56 21.93
N VAL A 667 -8.32 29.59 21.76
CA VAL A 667 -8.66 28.16 21.80
C VAL A 667 -8.84 27.66 23.22
N MET A 668 -7.99 28.07 24.16
CA MET A 668 -8.02 27.60 25.55
C MET A 668 -9.35 27.89 26.30
N PRO A 669 -9.98 29.05 26.18
CA PRO A 669 -11.27 29.29 26.79
C PRO A 669 -12.42 28.46 26.23
N TYR A 670 -12.32 28.09 24.95
CA TYR A 670 -13.31 27.27 24.26
C TYR A 670 -13.24 25.80 24.70
N PHE A 671 -12.01 25.27 24.91
CA PHE A 671 -11.77 23.82 25.11
C PHE A 671 -11.86 23.49 26.62
N LYS A 672 -13.01 22.98 27.07
CA LYS A 672 -13.24 22.61 28.49
C LYS A 672 -12.99 21.10 28.75
N TYR A 673 -12.77 20.29 27.73
CA TYR A 673 -12.54 18.87 27.89
C TYR A 673 -11.11 18.64 28.38
N GLN A 674 -10.98 18.01 29.54
CA GLN A 674 -9.67 17.53 30.04
C GLN A 674 -9.66 16.03 29.96
N PRO A 675 -8.87 15.42 29.05
CA PRO A 675 -8.56 14.00 29.13
C PRO A 675 -7.81 13.69 30.44
N GLU A 676 -7.62 12.45 30.73
CA GLU A 676 -6.99 11.96 31.97
C GLU A 676 -5.85 12.85 32.45
N GLN A 677 -5.89 13.22 33.76
CA GLN A 677 -4.87 14.09 34.36
C GLN A 677 -3.47 13.52 34.13
N GLY A 678 -2.57 14.32 33.55
CA GLY A 678 -1.19 13.95 33.27
C GLY A 678 -0.91 13.47 31.85
N SER A 679 -1.92 13.35 30.97
CA SER A 679 -1.71 13.06 29.53
C SER A 679 -1.02 14.24 28.83
N VAL A 680 -0.04 13.96 27.97
CA VAL A 680 0.59 14.96 27.08
C VAL A 680 -0.36 15.49 26.03
N LEU A 681 -1.52 14.85 25.83
CA LEU A 681 -2.57 15.23 24.91
C LEU A 681 -3.66 16.08 25.60
N GLN A 682 -3.42 16.51 26.84
CA GLN A 682 -4.34 17.35 27.58
C GLN A 682 -4.66 18.63 26.79
N ASN A 683 -5.94 19.01 26.77
CA ASN A 683 -6.46 20.16 26.03
C ASN A 683 -6.30 20.08 24.51
N SER A 684 -6.17 18.88 23.96
CA SER A 684 -6.03 18.63 22.53
C SER A 684 -7.14 17.74 22.01
N LEU A 685 -7.63 17.99 20.79
CA LEU A 685 -8.63 17.17 20.12
C LEU A 685 -7.91 16.11 19.28
N VAL A 686 -7.59 14.97 19.91
CA VAL A 686 -6.83 13.88 19.29
C VAL A 686 -7.62 12.57 19.37
N PHE A 687 -8.08 12.09 18.22
CA PHE A 687 -8.73 10.78 18.08
C PHE A 687 -7.66 9.73 17.77
N ARG A 688 -7.28 8.92 18.75
CA ARG A 688 -6.26 7.89 18.58
C ARG A 688 -6.80 6.47 18.69
N LEU A 689 -6.17 5.51 18.03
CA LEU A 689 -6.39 4.10 18.30
C LEU A 689 -5.78 3.70 19.65
N PRO A 690 -6.48 2.87 20.46
CA PRO A 690 -5.94 2.42 21.74
C PRO A 690 -4.83 1.37 21.54
N PRO A 691 -3.95 1.19 22.54
CA PRO A 691 -2.89 0.18 22.51
C PRO A 691 -3.39 -1.26 22.30
N SER A 692 -4.63 -1.56 22.68
CA SER A 692 -5.26 -2.88 22.44
C SER A 692 -5.44 -3.24 20.95
N LEU A 693 -5.33 -2.26 20.05
CA LEU A 693 -5.43 -2.43 18.60
C LEU A 693 -4.07 -2.35 17.88
N SER A 694 -2.97 -2.55 18.60
CA SER A 694 -1.62 -2.56 18.03
C SER A 694 -1.42 -3.61 16.94
N ASP A 695 -2.18 -4.72 17.01
CA ASP A 695 -2.09 -5.83 16.07
C ASP A 695 -2.85 -5.61 14.77
N VAL A 696 -3.68 -4.57 14.67
CA VAL A 696 -4.37 -4.20 13.43
C VAL A 696 -3.35 -3.76 12.38
N PRO A 697 -3.29 -4.41 11.19
CA PRO A 697 -2.23 -4.17 10.22
C PRO A 697 -2.34 -2.83 9.50
N LEU A 698 -1.20 -2.33 9.04
CA LEU A 698 -1.12 -1.06 8.28
C LEU A 698 -1.45 -1.19 6.78
N GLY A 699 -1.57 -2.40 6.23
CA GLY A 699 -1.67 -2.67 4.79
C GLY A 699 -2.83 -2.02 4.05
N TRP A 700 -3.22 -2.59 2.89
CA TRP A 700 -4.34 -2.12 2.07
C TRP A 700 -5.55 -3.05 2.11
N TRP A 701 -5.66 -3.84 3.16
CA TRP A 701 -6.80 -4.69 3.46
C TRP A 701 -6.92 -4.90 4.97
N LEU A 702 -8.15 -4.93 5.48
CA LEU A 702 -8.48 -5.19 6.87
C LEU A 702 -9.53 -6.32 6.94
N SER A 703 -9.32 -7.29 7.81
CA SER A 703 -10.33 -8.31 8.09
C SER A 703 -11.59 -7.71 8.69
N ASP A 704 -12.72 -8.39 8.54
CA ASP A 704 -13.98 -7.99 9.18
C ASP A 704 -13.84 -7.87 10.70
N HIS A 705 -12.99 -8.75 11.28
CA HIS A 705 -12.68 -8.69 12.71
C HIS A 705 -11.95 -7.41 13.10
N ALA A 706 -10.92 -7.02 12.36
CA ALA A 706 -10.17 -5.78 12.60
C ALA A 706 -11.07 -4.55 12.43
N GLN A 707 -11.91 -4.53 11.39
CA GLN A 707 -12.88 -3.46 11.17
C GLN A 707 -13.87 -3.33 12.33
N LEU A 708 -14.43 -4.45 12.80
CA LEU A 708 -15.36 -4.47 13.94
C LEU A 708 -14.70 -3.98 15.24
N GLN A 709 -13.46 -4.39 15.51
CA GLN A 709 -12.72 -3.92 16.69
C GLN A 709 -12.51 -2.41 16.65
N MET A 710 -12.18 -1.84 15.48
CA MET A 710 -12.04 -0.39 15.32
C MET A 710 -13.36 0.35 15.51
N GLN A 711 -14.47 -0.20 14.97
CA GLN A 711 -15.81 0.38 15.15
C GLN A 711 -16.22 0.48 16.63
N GLN A 712 -15.91 -0.54 17.42
CA GLN A 712 -16.22 -0.57 18.87
C GLN A 712 -15.54 0.56 19.65
N GLN A 713 -14.48 1.17 19.10
CA GLN A 713 -13.83 2.32 19.76
C GLN A 713 -14.64 3.62 19.72
N LEU A 714 -15.66 3.67 18.87
CA LEU A 714 -16.59 4.82 18.81
C LEU A 714 -17.74 4.73 19.82
N ASP A 715 -17.86 3.63 20.56
CA ASP A 715 -18.85 3.49 21.61
C ASP A 715 -18.65 4.57 22.69
N ALA A 716 -19.75 5.08 23.25
CA ALA A 716 -19.75 6.20 24.19
C ALA A 716 -18.90 5.98 25.45
N GLU A 717 -18.59 4.72 25.79
CA GLU A 717 -17.76 4.33 26.93
C GLU A 717 -16.25 4.36 26.63
N GLN A 718 -15.86 4.29 25.35
CA GLN A 718 -14.48 4.30 24.89
C GLN A 718 -13.94 5.74 24.78
N ALA A 719 -12.61 5.88 24.74
CA ALA A 719 -11.97 7.20 24.72
C ALA A 719 -12.42 8.07 23.53
N ALA A 720 -12.50 7.49 22.33
CA ALA A 720 -12.97 8.21 21.14
C ALA A 720 -14.43 8.64 21.26
N GLY A 721 -15.33 7.76 21.73
CA GLY A 721 -16.73 8.06 21.93
C GLY A 721 -16.95 9.16 22.99
N LYS A 722 -16.21 9.13 24.11
CA LYS A 722 -16.25 10.19 25.14
C LYS A 722 -15.83 11.55 24.59
N LEU A 723 -14.81 11.56 23.72
CA LEU A 723 -14.32 12.79 23.11
C LEU A 723 -15.35 13.38 22.12
N ILE A 724 -16.00 12.52 21.31
CA ILE A 724 -17.09 12.92 20.40
C ILE A 724 -18.24 13.54 21.19
N LYS A 725 -18.65 12.89 22.28
CA LYS A 725 -19.75 13.41 23.15
C LYS A 725 -19.38 14.74 23.76
N ALA A 726 -18.16 14.89 24.28
CA ALA A 726 -17.70 16.16 24.83
C ALA A 726 -17.70 17.29 23.80
N LEU A 727 -17.31 16.99 22.56
CA LEU A 727 -17.36 17.95 21.46
C LEU A 727 -18.78 18.30 21.08
N GLN A 728 -19.70 17.34 21.03
CA GLN A 728 -21.12 17.56 20.79
C GLN A 728 -21.73 18.48 21.86
N ASP A 729 -21.46 18.19 23.14
CA ASP A 729 -21.96 19.01 24.26
C ASP A 729 -21.44 20.45 24.17
N GLN A 730 -20.19 20.66 23.77
CA GLN A 730 -19.61 21.99 23.58
C GLN A 730 -20.21 22.76 22.40
N MET A 731 -20.42 22.11 21.27
CA MET A 731 -21.03 22.75 20.10
C MET A 731 -22.50 23.06 20.30
N THR A 732 -23.22 22.22 21.03
CA THR A 732 -24.64 22.47 21.37
C THR A 732 -24.83 23.52 22.46
N ALA A 733 -23.86 23.69 23.38
CA ALA A 733 -23.90 24.71 24.42
C ALA A 733 -23.62 26.14 23.89
N HIS A 734 -23.04 26.26 22.71
CA HIS A 734 -22.74 27.52 22.02
C HIS A 734 -23.31 27.48 20.59
N PRO A 735 -24.67 27.36 20.43
CA PRO A 735 -25.32 27.28 19.14
C PRO A 735 -25.16 28.55 18.29
#